data_5db9090b08204325a76f4ec29300441a
#
_entry.id   5db9090b08204325a76f4ec29300441a
#
_cell.length_a   1.000
_cell.length_b   1.000
_cell.length_c   1.000
_cell.angle_alpha   90.00
_cell.angle_beta   90.00
_cell.angle_gamma   90.00
#
_symmetry.space_group_name_H-M   'P 1'
#
loop_
_entity.id
_entity.type
_entity.pdbx_description
1 polymer ?
#
loop_
_entity_poly.entity_id
_entity_poly.type
_entity_poly.pdbx_seq_one_letter_code
_entity_poly.pdbx_strand_id
1 'polypeptide(L)'
;RGDIATDTIVICCGVWSPKVARMAGASIPLTPAVHQMIDVGPVPHFKDTKGVIEFPIVRDMDTNMYERQDGSGLEIGSYAHRAILHDPEDIPSNDEAALSPTELPFTQDDFDKQMEDALELIPDVLNDESVGIKYAINGLLSLTPDGLPLLGETPEVKGLWSAAAVWVKEGPGVGKAMAEWMVRGEPEIDLQSSDIARFYDCQKSRANIRARSAEGFNKTYGIVHPAEQWESNREVRLSPFYEREKALGAVFYEAAAWERPHWYASNEKLLDEFGDQINRREAEWESRWWSPIINAEHLAMRERAAMFDLTAFCIFDVIGPGALECVQTVSMRQMDVGHGKVVYTPVLSPSGTFKSDLTVMRLGDEHFRVVTGGAHGMADMKWYADHAPAGTTVIDLTSGWTTLGLWGPRSRDILASLTRDDMSHAGFPFGTCRMIELDSLRVLASRISYVGELGWELYVPIEQGAKLWDLVWEAGQAHGIAPAGIGVYGTTGRLEKCYRAFGFELDADFTVVEAGMTPPKVKGADFIGKEAHLRHRDSDPLAVLCTLTVEDHTSSSGQKRYMLGREPILAKDGSRLVDAHGRGSYVTSAGAGPSIGKHILMAYLPPENANIGEELLVEYLGEQYPVTVVTNDATGVFDPENTKVRA
;
A
#
# COMPACT_ATOMS: atom_id res chain seq x y z
N ARG A 1 -8.95 43.69 -8.49
CA ARG A 1 -7.77 42.79 -8.43
C ARG A 1 -6.77 43.41 -7.46
N GLY A 2 -6.20 42.65 -6.56
CA GLY A 2 -5.26 43.10 -5.56
C GLY A 2 -4.58 41.89 -4.92
N ASP A 3 -3.59 42.12 -4.07
CA ASP A 3 -2.86 41.10 -3.33
C ASP A 3 -3.60 40.77 -2.02
N ILE A 4 -3.65 39.51 -1.66
CA ILE A 4 -4.18 39.01 -0.41
C ILE A 4 -3.03 38.30 0.32
N ALA A 5 -2.62 38.82 1.47
CA ALA A 5 -1.65 38.15 2.33
C ALA A 5 -2.36 37.05 3.13
N THR A 6 -1.82 35.84 3.07
CA THR A 6 -2.34 34.68 3.80
C THR A 6 -1.21 33.72 4.11
N ASP A 7 -1.34 32.98 5.21
CA ASP A 7 -0.39 31.93 5.62
C ASP A 7 -0.74 30.56 5.01
N THR A 8 -1.95 30.43 4.46
CA THR A 8 -2.43 29.15 3.94
C THR A 8 -3.20 29.35 2.63
N ILE A 9 -2.88 28.53 1.64
CA ILE A 9 -3.55 28.49 0.32
C ILE A 9 -3.93 27.04 0.02
N VAL A 10 -5.16 26.83 -0.47
CA VAL A 10 -5.62 25.53 -0.96
C VAL A 10 -5.83 25.57 -2.46
N ILE A 11 -5.16 24.69 -3.20
CA ILE A 11 -5.31 24.54 -4.64
C ILE A 11 -6.44 23.55 -4.92
N CYS A 12 -7.58 24.05 -5.44
CA CYS A 12 -8.75 23.27 -5.84
C CYS A 12 -9.06 23.53 -7.32
N CYS A 13 -8.02 23.54 -8.17
CA CYS A 13 -8.13 24.05 -9.55
C CYS A 13 -8.34 22.95 -10.61
N GLY A 14 -8.74 21.72 -10.21
CA GLY A 14 -8.97 20.62 -11.14
C GLY A 14 -7.77 20.37 -12.05
N VAL A 15 -8.02 20.28 -13.35
CA VAL A 15 -6.99 20.03 -14.37
C VAL A 15 -5.91 21.11 -14.47
N TRP A 16 -6.14 22.32 -13.94
CA TRP A 16 -5.16 23.41 -13.90
C TRP A 16 -4.28 23.39 -12.65
N SER A 17 -4.55 22.50 -11.69
CA SER A 17 -3.80 22.46 -10.43
C SER A 17 -2.28 22.38 -10.61
N PRO A 18 -1.71 21.59 -11.54
CA PRO A 18 -0.27 21.58 -11.77
C PRO A 18 0.29 22.95 -12.19
N LYS A 19 -0.45 23.70 -13.03
CA LYS A 19 -0.05 25.01 -13.50
C LYS A 19 -0.01 26.03 -12.36
N VAL A 20 -1.02 26.00 -11.49
CA VAL A 20 -1.09 26.89 -10.32
C VAL A 20 0.00 26.52 -9.29
N ALA A 21 0.22 25.25 -9.02
CA ALA A 21 1.24 24.80 -8.06
C ALA A 21 2.65 25.22 -8.48
N ARG A 22 2.98 25.13 -9.78
CA ARG A 22 4.28 25.56 -10.31
C ARG A 22 4.57 27.05 -10.09
N MET A 23 3.54 27.91 -9.98
CA MET A 23 3.75 29.33 -9.66
C MET A 23 4.37 29.54 -8.29
N ALA A 24 4.18 28.58 -7.37
CA ALA A 24 4.76 28.57 -6.02
C ALA A 24 5.97 27.64 -5.89
N GLY A 25 6.37 26.95 -6.96
CA GLY A 25 7.47 25.97 -6.92
C GLY A 25 7.07 24.58 -6.39
N ALA A 26 5.76 24.28 -6.27
CA ALA A 26 5.27 22.99 -5.88
C ALA A 26 4.87 22.10 -7.07
N SER A 27 4.77 20.79 -6.85
CA SER A 27 4.37 19.79 -7.84
C SER A 27 3.05 19.15 -7.46
N ILE A 28 2.08 19.15 -8.38
CA ILE A 28 0.84 18.37 -8.29
C ILE A 28 0.82 17.40 -9.47
N PRO A 29 1.14 16.10 -9.27
CA PRO A 29 1.35 15.13 -10.33
C PRO A 29 0.03 14.60 -10.90
N LEU A 30 -0.62 15.34 -11.78
CA LEU A 30 -1.79 14.93 -12.53
C LEU A 30 -1.68 15.32 -14.00
N THR A 31 -2.47 14.66 -14.85
CA THR A 31 -2.65 14.99 -16.25
C THR A 31 -4.14 15.08 -16.60
N PRO A 32 -4.57 16.07 -17.41
CA PRO A 32 -5.89 16.09 -17.98
C PRO A 32 -6.07 14.93 -18.96
N ALA A 33 -7.18 14.21 -18.85
CA ALA A 33 -7.55 13.13 -19.76
C ALA A 33 -8.98 13.32 -20.26
N VAL A 34 -9.23 13.00 -21.51
CA VAL A 34 -10.57 13.03 -22.08
C VAL A 34 -11.39 11.85 -21.58
N HIS A 35 -12.59 12.14 -21.11
CA HIS A 35 -13.69 11.19 -21.00
C HIS A 35 -14.76 11.57 -22.02
N GLN A 36 -15.11 10.63 -22.90
CA GLN A 36 -16.14 10.86 -23.92
C GLN A 36 -17.51 10.48 -23.39
N MET A 37 -18.49 11.33 -23.69
CA MET A 37 -19.89 11.10 -23.36
C MET A 37 -20.78 11.66 -24.45
N ILE A 38 -21.83 10.93 -24.78
CA ILE A 38 -22.92 11.41 -25.66
C ILE A 38 -24.26 11.35 -24.91
N ASP A 39 -25.17 12.26 -25.24
CA ASP A 39 -26.59 12.19 -24.88
C ASP A 39 -27.39 11.93 -26.16
N VAL A 40 -28.16 10.86 -26.15
CA VAL A 40 -29.01 10.46 -27.26
C VAL A 40 -30.48 10.58 -26.89
N GLY A 41 -31.33 10.79 -27.90
CA GLY A 41 -32.77 10.85 -27.70
C GLY A 41 -33.53 11.76 -28.68
N PRO A 42 -34.86 11.96 -28.46
CA PRO A 42 -35.64 11.31 -27.39
C PRO A 42 -35.69 9.79 -27.54
N VAL A 43 -35.63 9.08 -26.41
CA VAL A 43 -35.74 7.62 -26.39
C VAL A 43 -37.19 7.24 -26.14
N PRO A 44 -37.89 6.55 -27.06
CA PRO A 44 -39.30 6.20 -26.91
C PRO A 44 -39.62 5.42 -25.63
N HIS A 45 -38.66 4.65 -25.13
CA HIS A 45 -38.78 3.91 -23.87
C HIS A 45 -39.02 4.82 -22.66
N PHE A 46 -38.50 6.05 -22.68
CA PHE A 46 -38.61 7.02 -21.58
C PHE A 46 -39.70 8.10 -21.79
N LYS A 47 -40.53 7.98 -22.82
CA LYS A 47 -41.54 8.99 -23.18
C LYS A 47 -42.53 9.35 -22.07
N ASP A 48 -42.83 8.40 -21.18
CA ASP A 48 -43.82 8.57 -20.12
C ASP A 48 -43.20 8.85 -18.75
N THR A 49 -41.84 8.93 -18.67
CA THR A 49 -41.11 9.27 -17.44
C THR A 49 -41.30 10.73 -17.07
N LYS A 50 -41.38 11.01 -15.76
CA LYS A 50 -41.58 12.36 -15.22
C LYS A 50 -40.31 12.93 -14.56
N GLY A 51 -39.44 12.02 -14.08
CA GLY A 51 -38.20 12.34 -13.45
C GLY A 51 -37.03 12.37 -14.43
N VAL A 52 -35.94 12.98 -14.02
CA VAL A 52 -34.69 12.99 -14.80
C VAL A 52 -34.05 11.60 -14.77
N ILE A 53 -34.11 10.94 -13.63
CA ILE A 53 -33.58 9.57 -13.42
C ILE A 53 -34.64 8.76 -12.69
N GLU A 54 -35.23 7.76 -13.34
CA GLU A 54 -36.23 6.82 -12.77
C GLU A 54 -35.77 5.37 -12.91
N PHE A 55 -34.72 5.09 -13.71
CA PHE A 55 -34.14 3.78 -13.93
C PHE A 55 -32.75 3.69 -13.31
N PRO A 56 -32.33 2.47 -12.90
CA PRO A 56 -30.96 2.26 -12.46
C PRO A 56 -29.95 2.62 -13.56
N ILE A 57 -28.76 3.12 -13.16
CA ILE A 57 -27.62 3.24 -14.07
C ILE A 57 -27.18 1.84 -14.44
N VAL A 58 -27.10 1.55 -15.72
CA VAL A 58 -26.51 0.34 -16.25
C VAL A 58 -24.99 0.54 -16.31
N ARG A 59 -24.26 -0.50 -15.99
CA ARG A 59 -22.81 -0.48 -16.04
C ARG A 59 -22.31 -1.79 -16.64
N ASP A 60 -21.71 -1.71 -17.83
CA ASP A 60 -21.09 -2.82 -18.49
C ASP A 60 -19.58 -2.83 -18.17
N MET A 61 -19.17 -3.82 -17.39
CA MET A 61 -17.79 -3.98 -16.95
C MET A 61 -16.90 -4.60 -18.05
N ASP A 62 -17.48 -5.32 -19.01
CA ASP A 62 -16.73 -5.97 -20.09
C ASP A 62 -16.30 -4.95 -21.16
N THR A 63 -17.12 -3.93 -21.39
CA THR A 63 -16.87 -2.85 -22.36
C THR A 63 -16.49 -1.51 -21.70
N ASN A 64 -16.36 -1.46 -20.37
CA ASN A 64 -16.04 -0.27 -19.59
C ASN A 64 -16.99 0.92 -19.83
N MET A 65 -18.27 0.63 -19.96
CA MET A 65 -19.31 1.59 -20.29
C MET A 65 -20.29 1.83 -19.16
N TYR A 66 -21.03 2.92 -19.26
CA TYR A 66 -22.22 3.16 -18.46
C TYR A 66 -23.29 3.86 -19.30
N GLU A 67 -24.55 3.57 -18.98
CA GLU A 67 -25.74 4.16 -19.55
C GLU A 67 -26.62 4.69 -18.42
N ARG A 68 -27.01 5.97 -18.54
CA ARG A 68 -27.84 6.65 -17.55
C ARG A 68 -28.99 7.38 -18.24
N GLN A 69 -30.21 7.17 -17.74
CA GLN A 69 -31.35 7.99 -18.16
C GLN A 69 -31.09 9.48 -17.85
N ASP A 70 -31.39 10.36 -18.79
CA ASP A 70 -31.47 11.82 -18.63
C ASP A 70 -32.79 12.36 -19.18
N GLY A 71 -33.82 12.39 -18.31
CA GLY A 71 -35.19 12.74 -18.72
C GLY A 71 -35.74 11.79 -19.79
N SER A 72 -36.01 12.31 -20.99
CA SER A 72 -36.41 11.50 -22.15
C SER A 72 -35.23 10.98 -22.97
N GLY A 73 -34.00 11.21 -22.55
CA GLY A 73 -32.75 10.80 -23.22
C GLY A 73 -31.98 9.76 -22.44
N LEU A 74 -30.85 9.37 -23.01
CA LEU A 74 -29.91 8.45 -22.41
C LEU A 74 -28.49 8.99 -22.60
N GLU A 75 -27.76 9.18 -21.50
CA GLU A 75 -26.32 9.42 -21.53
C GLU A 75 -25.58 8.10 -21.67
N ILE A 76 -24.61 8.06 -22.56
CA ILE A 76 -23.70 6.94 -22.81
C ILE A 76 -22.28 7.44 -22.64
N GLY A 77 -21.54 6.88 -21.69
CA GLY A 77 -20.14 7.20 -21.44
C GLY A 77 -19.25 5.96 -21.43
N SER A 78 -18.00 6.13 -21.80
CA SER A 78 -17.07 5.01 -21.91
C SER A 78 -15.65 5.36 -21.44
N TYR A 79 -14.98 4.36 -20.89
CA TYR A 79 -13.55 4.37 -20.56
C TYR A 79 -12.76 3.37 -21.43
N ALA A 80 -13.38 2.80 -22.48
CA ALA A 80 -12.76 1.81 -23.37
C ALA A 80 -12.01 2.46 -24.55
N HIS A 81 -12.25 3.76 -24.84
CA HIS A 81 -11.51 4.43 -25.90
C HIS A 81 -10.03 4.60 -25.54
N ARG A 82 -9.19 4.87 -26.54
CA ARG A 82 -7.79 5.18 -26.29
C ARG A 82 -7.65 6.35 -25.31
N ALA A 83 -6.68 6.31 -24.43
CA ALA A 83 -6.39 7.40 -23.52
C ALA A 83 -5.96 8.66 -24.28
N ILE A 84 -6.78 9.70 -24.27
CA ILE A 84 -6.51 11.00 -24.91
C ILE A 84 -6.06 11.95 -23.80
N LEU A 85 -4.74 12.15 -23.68
CA LEU A 85 -4.13 12.94 -22.62
C LEU A 85 -3.70 14.31 -23.12
N HIS A 86 -3.97 15.33 -22.34
CA HIS A 86 -3.51 16.70 -22.58
C HIS A 86 -2.41 17.12 -21.59
N ASP A 87 -1.67 18.16 -21.95
CA ASP A 87 -0.84 18.88 -20.98
C ASP A 87 -1.69 19.95 -20.30
N PRO A 88 -1.55 20.17 -18.98
CA PRO A 88 -2.22 21.29 -18.32
C PRO A 88 -1.97 22.66 -18.96
N GLU A 89 -0.81 22.84 -19.64
CA GLU A 89 -0.50 24.09 -20.36
C GLU A 89 -1.28 24.25 -21.66
N ASP A 90 -1.71 23.14 -22.27
CA ASP A 90 -2.42 23.14 -23.56
C ASP A 90 -3.94 23.33 -23.42
N ILE A 91 -4.45 23.41 -22.18
CA ILE A 91 -5.87 23.65 -21.94
C ILE A 91 -6.20 25.09 -22.32
N PRO A 92 -7.18 25.33 -23.21
CA PRO A 92 -7.51 26.65 -23.69
C PRO A 92 -8.01 27.54 -22.53
N SER A 93 -7.83 28.85 -22.68
CA SER A 93 -8.47 29.84 -21.80
C SER A 93 -9.98 29.94 -22.09
N ASN A 94 -10.72 30.63 -21.21
CA ASN A 94 -12.14 30.88 -21.42
C ASN A 94 -12.43 31.64 -22.73
N ASP A 95 -11.51 32.49 -23.18
CA ASP A 95 -11.67 33.31 -24.40
C ASP A 95 -11.34 32.50 -25.68
N GLU A 96 -10.59 31.40 -25.56
CA GLU A 96 -10.15 30.55 -26.68
C GLU A 96 -11.02 29.28 -26.81
N ALA A 97 -11.72 28.88 -25.76
CA ALA A 97 -12.51 27.66 -25.75
C ALA A 97 -13.77 27.78 -26.63
N ALA A 98 -14.06 26.72 -27.40
CA ALA A 98 -15.26 26.68 -28.26
C ALA A 98 -16.56 26.56 -27.43
N LEU A 99 -16.55 25.79 -26.36
CA LEU A 99 -17.68 25.58 -25.42
C LEU A 99 -17.26 26.03 -24.02
N SER A 100 -16.43 25.28 -23.38
CA SER A 100 -15.76 25.62 -22.13
C SER A 100 -14.32 25.09 -22.18
N PRO A 101 -13.40 25.58 -21.33
CA PRO A 101 -12.02 25.10 -21.34
C PRO A 101 -11.86 23.59 -21.07
N THR A 102 -12.85 22.96 -20.45
CA THR A 102 -12.84 21.51 -20.09
C THR A 102 -13.79 20.67 -20.94
N GLU A 103 -14.44 21.25 -21.93
CA GLU A 103 -15.30 20.58 -22.89
C GLU A 103 -14.73 20.75 -24.29
N LEU A 104 -13.88 19.81 -24.68
CA LEU A 104 -13.23 19.85 -25.99
C LEU A 104 -14.17 19.34 -27.09
N PRO A 105 -13.94 19.69 -28.37
CA PRO A 105 -14.69 19.16 -29.49
C PRO A 105 -14.67 17.62 -29.50
N PHE A 106 -15.83 17.02 -29.68
CA PHE A 106 -16.00 15.58 -29.70
C PHE A 106 -15.26 14.95 -30.89
N THR A 107 -14.58 13.80 -30.62
CA THR A 107 -13.89 13.04 -31.63
C THR A 107 -14.65 11.72 -31.89
N GLN A 108 -15.47 11.73 -32.92
CA GLN A 108 -16.40 10.64 -33.23
C GLN A 108 -15.67 9.32 -33.44
N ASP A 109 -14.58 9.31 -34.23
CA ASP A 109 -13.80 8.09 -34.53
C ASP A 109 -13.33 7.35 -33.25
N ASP A 110 -13.10 8.07 -32.16
CA ASP A 110 -12.73 7.49 -30.87
C ASP A 110 -13.93 6.88 -30.13
N PHE A 111 -15.18 7.26 -30.48
CA PHE A 111 -16.41 6.82 -29.82
C PHE A 111 -17.20 5.76 -30.62
N ASP A 112 -16.93 5.56 -31.90
CA ASP A 112 -17.72 4.70 -32.78
C ASP A 112 -17.85 3.27 -32.23
N LYS A 113 -16.75 2.70 -31.71
CA LYS A 113 -16.77 1.36 -31.09
C LYS A 113 -17.66 1.29 -29.85
N GLN A 114 -17.66 2.32 -29.02
CA GLN A 114 -18.49 2.39 -27.82
C GLN A 114 -19.96 2.52 -28.17
N MET A 115 -20.29 3.19 -29.27
CA MET A 115 -21.65 3.25 -29.76
C MET A 115 -22.14 1.91 -30.27
N GLU A 116 -21.29 1.13 -30.95
CA GLU A 116 -21.60 -0.24 -31.36
C GLU A 116 -21.87 -1.13 -30.14
N ASP A 117 -21.01 -1.06 -29.11
CA ASP A 117 -21.16 -1.83 -27.88
C ASP A 117 -22.46 -1.47 -27.12
N ALA A 118 -22.82 -0.18 -27.05
CA ALA A 118 -24.09 0.26 -26.45
C ALA A 118 -25.32 -0.25 -27.24
N LEU A 119 -25.25 -0.24 -28.57
CA LEU A 119 -26.31 -0.80 -29.42
C LEU A 119 -26.46 -2.31 -29.24
N GLU A 120 -25.38 -3.04 -29.01
CA GLU A 120 -25.42 -4.48 -28.70
C GLU A 120 -25.99 -4.76 -27.31
N LEU A 121 -25.65 -3.93 -26.32
CA LEU A 121 -26.08 -4.09 -24.93
C LEU A 121 -27.59 -3.84 -24.74
N ILE A 122 -28.11 -2.75 -25.32
CA ILE A 122 -29.49 -2.30 -25.11
C ILE A 122 -30.21 -2.00 -26.45
N PRO A 123 -30.27 -2.99 -27.37
CA PRO A 123 -30.81 -2.77 -28.71
C PRO A 123 -32.27 -2.29 -28.72
N ASP A 124 -33.11 -2.77 -27.82
CA ASP A 124 -34.53 -2.37 -27.73
C ASP A 124 -34.72 -0.91 -27.32
N VAL A 125 -33.68 -0.28 -26.78
CA VAL A 125 -33.71 1.13 -26.34
C VAL A 125 -33.13 2.05 -27.41
N LEU A 126 -32.06 1.63 -28.08
CA LEU A 126 -31.27 2.47 -28.99
C LEU A 126 -31.57 2.28 -30.49
N ASN A 127 -32.11 1.11 -30.92
CA ASN A 127 -32.38 0.81 -32.34
C ASN A 127 -33.68 1.45 -32.89
N ASP A 128 -34.13 2.54 -32.33
CA ASP A 128 -35.28 3.29 -32.88
C ASP A 128 -34.79 4.45 -33.77
N GLU A 129 -35.32 4.54 -34.96
CA GLU A 129 -34.92 5.57 -35.97
C GLU A 129 -35.10 7.03 -35.47
N SER A 130 -35.92 7.25 -34.44
CA SER A 130 -36.09 8.55 -33.82
C SER A 130 -35.02 8.94 -32.81
N VAL A 131 -34.21 7.98 -32.38
CA VAL A 131 -33.10 8.23 -31.42
C VAL A 131 -31.92 8.82 -32.16
N GLY A 132 -31.54 10.03 -31.80
CA GLY A 132 -30.39 10.72 -32.38
C GLY A 132 -29.50 11.31 -31.33
N ILE A 133 -28.25 11.64 -31.69
CA ILE A 133 -27.32 12.32 -30.81
C ILE A 133 -27.79 13.75 -30.61
N LYS A 134 -28.06 14.14 -29.37
CA LYS A 134 -28.42 15.51 -28.98
C LYS A 134 -27.20 16.33 -28.61
N TYR A 135 -26.26 15.70 -27.94
CA TYR A 135 -25.08 16.34 -27.40
C TYR A 135 -23.92 15.32 -27.31
N ALA A 136 -22.71 15.78 -27.57
CA ALA A 136 -21.52 14.95 -27.48
C ALA A 136 -20.31 15.80 -27.07
N ILE A 137 -19.53 15.30 -26.11
CA ILE A 137 -18.37 16.00 -25.58
C ILE A 137 -17.15 15.11 -25.40
N ASN A 138 -16.00 15.73 -25.44
CA ASN A 138 -14.75 15.29 -24.84
C ASN A 138 -14.53 16.08 -23.56
N GLY A 139 -15.05 15.59 -22.44
CA GLY A 139 -14.88 16.22 -21.12
C GLY A 139 -13.52 15.91 -20.51
N LEU A 140 -12.89 16.89 -19.84
CA LEU A 140 -11.59 16.68 -19.18
C LEU A 140 -11.74 16.20 -17.74
N LEU A 141 -11.09 15.10 -17.43
CA LEU A 141 -10.88 14.56 -16.08
C LEU A 141 -9.44 14.80 -15.61
N SER A 142 -9.24 14.88 -14.30
CA SER A 142 -7.92 14.87 -13.68
C SER A 142 -7.51 13.45 -13.35
N LEU A 143 -6.44 12.94 -13.95
CA LEU A 143 -5.88 11.63 -13.66
C LEU A 143 -4.51 11.74 -13.00
N THR A 144 -4.23 10.82 -12.09
CA THR A 144 -2.99 10.71 -11.31
C THR A 144 -2.26 9.41 -11.62
N PRO A 145 -0.96 9.28 -11.29
CA PRO A 145 -0.20 8.06 -11.58
C PRO A 145 -0.73 6.79 -10.92
N ASP A 146 -1.49 6.91 -9.84
CA ASP A 146 -2.04 5.80 -9.06
C ASP A 146 -3.58 5.80 -8.98
N GLY A 147 -4.22 6.76 -9.65
CA GLY A 147 -5.68 6.89 -9.70
C GLY A 147 -6.32 7.49 -8.45
N LEU A 148 -5.53 7.90 -7.44
CA LEU A 148 -6.05 8.45 -6.18
C LEU A 148 -5.96 9.97 -6.16
N PRO A 149 -6.81 10.68 -5.38
CA PRO A 149 -6.72 12.11 -5.18
C PRO A 149 -5.37 12.58 -4.63
N LEU A 150 -5.10 13.88 -4.75
CA LEU A 150 -3.88 14.54 -4.28
C LEU A 150 -4.24 15.54 -3.19
N LEU A 151 -4.24 15.07 -1.94
CA LEU A 151 -4.74 15.79 -0.78
C LEU A 151 -3.62 16.10 0.21
N GLY A 152 -3.74 17.20 0.95
CA GLY A 152 -2.81 17.54 2.01
C GLY A 152 -1.84 18.67 1.67
N GLU A 153 -0.96 18.99 2.60
CA GLU A 153 0.07 20.01 2.44
C GLU A 153 1.18 19.53 1.50
N THR A 154 1.56 20.37 0.53
CA THR A 154 2.63 20.02 -0.42
C THR A 154 3.97 19.87 0.30
N PRO A 155 4.80 18.88 -0.07
CA PRO A 155 6.10 18.71 0.58
C PRO A 155 7.10 19.85 0.28
N GLU A 156 6.90 20.56 -0.83
CA GLU A 156 7.81 21.60 -1.29
C GLU A 156 7.56 22.97 -0.62
N VAL A 157 6.30 23.29 -0.26
CA VAL A 157 5.92 24.63 0.19
C VAL A 157 4.98 24.54 1.39
N LYS A 158 5.48 24.95 2.55
CA LYS A 158 4.68 25.02 3.79
C LYS A 158 3.53 26.02 3.64
N GLY A 159 2.34 25.62 4.10
CA GLY A 159 1.11 26.41 4.00
C GLY A 159 0.42 26.28 2.63
N LEU A 160 1.01 25.60 1.66
CA LEU A 160 0.38 25.34 0.37
C LEU A 160 -0.24 23.93 0.37
N TRP A 161 -1.56 23.87 0.29
CA TRP A 161 -2.35 22.66 0.34
C TRP A 161 -2.91 22.28 -1.01
N SER A 162 -3.07 21.02 -1.26
CA SER A 162 -3.70 20.45 -2.46
C SER A 162 -5.01 19.75 -2.11
N ALA A 163 -6.06 20.04 -2.88
CA ALA A 163 -7.27 19.23 -2.99
C ALA A 163 -7.55 19.02 -4.49
N ALA A 164 -6.63 18.34 -5.17
CA ALA A 164 -6.63 18.15 -6.62
C ALA A 164 -6.96 16.69 -7.00
N ALA A 165 -7.32 16.47 -8.26
CA ALA A 165 -7.81 15.20 -8.79
C ALA A 165 -9.00 14.64 -7.99
N VAL A 166 -9.86 15.54 -7.51
CA VAL A 166 -11.11 15.22 -6.80
C VAL A 166 -12.23 15.26 -7.81
N TRP A 167 -12.92 14.14 -7.97
CA TRP A 167 -14.08 14.07 -8.86
C TRP A 167 -15.35 14.56 -8.14
N VAL A 168 -16.37 14.94 -8.91
CA VAL A 168 -17.61 15.54 -8.36
C VAL A 168 -18.22 14.68 -7.24
N LYS A 169 -18.22 13.35 -7.39
CA LYS A 169 -18.78 12.42 -6.39
C LYS A 169 -18.06 12.47 -5.04
N GLU A 170 -16.78 12.84 -5.02
CA GLU A 170 -15.93 12.85 -3.82
C GLU A 170 -15.88 14.24 -3.17
N GLY A 171 -16.26 15.28 -3.90
CA GLY A 171 -16.09 16.69 -3.51
C GLY A 171 -16.56 17.02 -2.09
N PRO A 172 -17.79 16.67 -1.67
CA PRO A 172 -18.28 17.00 -0.32
C PRO A 172 -17.49 16.29 0.79
N GLY A 173 -17.17 14.99 0.60
CA GLY A 173 -16.37 14.22 1.55
C GLY A 173 -14.95 14.73 1.69
N VAL A 174 -14.30 14.98 0.57
CA VAL A 174 -12.95 15.58 0.53
C VAL A 174 -12.96 16.97 1.17
N GLY A 175 -13.95 17.81 0.88
CA GLY A 175 -14.07 19.13 1.49
C GLY A 175 -14.13 19.08 3.02
N LYS A 176 -14.94 18.15 3.58
CA LYS A 176 -15.01 17.91 5.03
C LYS A 176 -13.65 17.46 5.57
N ALA A 177 -13.07 16.42 5.00
CA ALA A 177 -11.83 15.83 5.48
C ALA A 177 -10.64 16.80 5.40
N MET A 178 -10.55 17.60 4.34
CA MET A 178 -9.54 18.66 4.22
C MET A 178 -9.70 19.74 5.28
N ALA A 179 -10.93 20.17 5.56
CA ALA A 179 -11.20 21.15 6.60
C ALA A 179 -10.80 20.62 8.00
N GLU A 180 -11.10 19.36 8.29
CA GLU A 180 -10.67 18.70 9.53
C GLU A 180 -9.16 18.64 9.61
N TRP A 181 -8.48 18.18 8.55
CA TRP A 181 -7.03 18.09 8.52
C TRP A 181 -6.34 19.44 8.74
N MET A 182 -6.80 20.49 8.06
CA MET A 182 -6.23 21.84 8.20
C MET A 182 -6.47 22.48 9.57
N VAL A 183 -7.63 22.18 10.22
CA VAL A 183 -8.02 22.83 11.48
C VAL A 183 -7.58 22.02 12.71
N ARG A 184 -7.63 20.68 12.62
CA ARG A 184 -7.34 19.78 13.74
C ARG A 184 -5.97 19.12 13.66
N GLY A 185 -5.30 19.19 12.47
CA GLY A 185 -4.04 18.52 12.18
C GLY A 185 -4.20 17.09 11.62
N GLU A 186 -5.44 16.58 11.56
CA GLU A 186 -5.76 15.27 11.00
C GLU A 186 -7.23 15.20 10.54
N PRO A 187 -7.57 14.40 9.52
CA PRO A 187 -8.96 14.08 9.17
C PRO A 187 -9.51 12.97 10.08
N GLU A 188 -10.85 12.85 10.14
CA GLU A 188 -11.53 11.74 10.84
C GLU A 188 -11.46 10.40 10.08
N ILE A 189 -11.16 10.41 8.79
CA ILE A 189 -11.03 9.22 7.94
C ILE A 189 -9.59 9.04 7.49
N ASP A 190 -9.20 7.82 7.18
CA ASP A 190 -7.86 7.55 6.63
C ASP A 190 -7.72 8.15 5.22
N LEU A 191 -6.76 9.09 5.08
CA LEU A 191 -6.40 9.72 3.80
C LEU A 191 -4.93 9.47 3.41
N GLN A 192 -4.25 8.54 4.04
CA GLN A 192 -2.81 8.32 3.82
C GLN A 192 -2.50 7.94 2.37
N SER A 193 -3.33 7.08 1.77
CA SER A 193 -3.19 6.71 0.35
C SER A 193 -3.42 7.86 -0.62
N SER A 194 -4.05 8.95 -0.16
CA SER A 194 -4.31 10.17 -0.94
C SER A 194 -3.40 11.34 -0.57
N ASP A 195 -2.50 11.17 0.42
CA ASP A 195 -1.55 12.22 0.81
C ASP A 195 -0.63 12.57 -0.37
N ILE A 196 -0.60 13.86 -0.77
CA ILE A 196 0.24 14.34 -1.88
C ILE A 196 1.73 14.08 -1.63
N ALA A 197 2.15 13.98 -0.37
CA ALA A 197 3.53 13.73 -0.01
C ALA A 197 4.00 12.28 -0.29
N ARG A 198 3.11 11.36 -0.73
CA ARG A 198 3.45 9.95 -0.99
C ARG A 198 4.41 9.71 -2.16
N PHE A 199 4.56 10.67 -3.07
CA PHE A 199 5.31 10.48 -4.32
C PHE A 199 6.80 10.74 -4.19
N TYR A 200 7.60 9.84 -4.72
CA TYR A 200 9.01 10.08 -5.02
C TYR A 200 9.16 10.95 -6.28
N ASP A 201 10.28 11.65 -6.42
CA ASP A 201 10.51 12.56 -7.55
C ASP A 201 10.43 11.88 -8.92
N CYS A 202 10.89 10.62 -9.03
CA CYS A 202 10.78 9.87 -10.29
C CYS A 202 9.31 9.65 -10.71
N GLN A 203 8.40 9.52 -9.75
CA GLN A 203 6.97 9.36 -10.01
C GLN A 203 6.29 10.65 -10.46
N LYS A 204 6.87 11.82 -10.13
CA LYS A 204 6.38 13.16 -10.52
C LYS A 204 6.81 13.56 -11.93
N SER A 205 7.62 12.74 -12.61
CA SER A 205 8.04 13.04 -14.00
C SER A 205 6.83 13.03 -14.95
N ARG A 206 6.82 13.96 -15.90
CA ARG A 206 5.72 14.06 -16.89
C ARG A 206 5.48 12.75 -17.64
N ALA A 207 6.56 12.02 -17.98
CA ALA A 207 6.47 10.74 -18.68
C ALA A 207 5.77 9.69 -17.82
N ASN A 208 6.12 9.58 -16.53
CA ASN A 208 5.49 8.67 -15.58
C ASN A 208 4.01 9.01 -15.39
N ILE A 209 3.70 10.28 -15.11
CA ILE A 209 2.31 10.73 -14.90
C ILE A 209 1.45 10.33 -16.10
N ARG A 210 1.90 10.63 -17.33
CA ARG A 210 1.14 10.33 -18.56
C ARG A 210 0.99 8.82 -18.79
N ALA A 211 2.06 8.04 -18.66
CA ALA A 211 2.02 6.61 -18.92
C ALA A 211 1.09 5.88 -17.94
N ARG A 212 1.24 6.16 -16.65
CA ARG A 212 0.40 5.58 -15.59
C ARG A 212 -1.06 6.03 -15.67
N SER A 213 -1.30 7.31 -15.95
CA SER A 213 -2.66 7.83 -16.13
C SER A 213 -3.33 7.25 -17.37
N ALA A 214 -2.60 6.99 -18.45
CA ALA A 214 -3.14 6.34 -19.64
C ALA A 214 -3.59 4.90 -19.35
N GLU A 215 -2.76 4.13 -18.64
CA GLU A 215 -3.11 2.78 -18.21
C GLU A 215 -4.27 2.80 -17.20
N GLY A 216 -4.22 3.68 -16.20
CA GLY A 216 -5.24 3.85 -15.18
C GLY A 216 -6.60 4.26 -15.75
N PHE A 217 -6.63 5.00 -16.86
CA PHE A 217 -7.86 5.42 -17.51
C PHE A 217 -8.74 4.22 -17.89
N ASN A 218 -8.18 3.26 -18.59
CA ASN A 218 -8.90 2.06 -19.02
C ASN A 218 -9.22 1.10 -17.86
N LYS A 219 -8.46 1.16 -16.75
CA LYS A 219 -8.70 0.38 -15.53
C LYS A 219 -9.75 1.00 -14.60
N THR A 220 -10.16 2.25 -14.81
CA THR A 220 -11.06 2.98 -13.90
C THR A 220 -12.38 2.26 -13.67
N TYR A 221 -12.94 1.64 -14.70
CA TYR A 221 -14.17 0.85 -14.64
C TYR A 221 -13.98 -0.60 -15.10
N GLY A 222 -12.78 -0.98 -15.45
CA GLY A 222 -12.45 -2.36 -15.83
C GLY A 222 -12.38 -3.31 -14.63
N ILE A 223 -12.32 -4.60 -14.92
CA ILE A 223 -12.07 -5.64 -13.94
C ILE A 223 -10.58 -5.63 -13.63
N VAL A 224 -10.22 -5.34 -12.37
CA VAL A 224 -8.85 -5.40 -11.87
C VAL A 224 -8.70 -6.67 -11.03
N HIS A 225 -7.76 -7.53 -11.41
CA HIS A 225 -7.50 -8.78 -10.68
C HIS A 225 -6.75 -8.51 -9.36
N PRO A 226 -6.89 -9.38 -8.36
CA PRO A 226 -6.10 -9.29 -7.14
C PRO A 226 -4.59 -9.29 -7.42
N ALA A 227 -3.87 -8.35 -6.82
CA ALA A 227 -2.43 -8.15 -7.00
C ALA A 227 -2.00 -7.83 -8.46
N GLU A 228 -2.92 -7.37 -9.29
CA GLU A 228 -2.63 -6.95 -10.66
C GLU A 228 -1.57 -5.86 -10.69
N GLN A 229 -0.64 -5.99 -11.62
CA GLN A 229 0.51 -5.10 -11.73
C GLN A 229 0.29 -4.00 -12.79
N TRP A 230 0.96 -2.88 -12.59
CA TRP A 230 1.13 -1.88 -13.64
C TRP A 230 2.05 -2.43 -14.73
N GLU A 231 1.68 -2.20 -15.99
CA GLU A 231 2.47 -2.61 -17.15
C GLU A 231 3.28 -1.44 -17.73
N SER A 232 2.75 -0.22 -17.62
CA SER A 232 3.40 0.98 -18.13
C SER A 232 4.52 1.48 -17.22
N ASN A 233 5.52 2.11 -17.82
CA ASN A 233 6.63 2.77 -17.14
C ASN A 233 7.27 1.92 -16.03
N ARG A 234 7.61 0.68 -16.37
CA ARG A 234 8.33 -0.27 -15.53
C ARG A 234 9.84 0.02 -15.55
N GLU A 235 10.58 -0.61 -14.67
CA GLU A 235 12.05 -0.54 -14.58
C GLU A 235 12.59 0.88 -14.30
N VAL A 236 11.81 1.73 -13.61
CA VAL A 236 12.22 3.10 -13.27
C VAL A 236 13.25 3.12 -12.14
N ARG A 237 13.07 2.27 -11.13
CA ARG A 237 14.00 2.08 -10.02
C ARG A 237 14.39 0.62 -9.92
N LEU A 238 15.67 0.36 -10.05
CA LEU A 238 16.24 -0.98 -10.01
C LEU A 238 17.21 -1.09 -8.83
N SER A 239 17.13 -2.20 -8.11
CA SER A 239 18.11 -2.52 -7.08
C SER A 239 19.46 -2.93 -7.72
N PRO A 240 20.58 -2.87 -7.00
CA PRO A 240 21.84 -3.39 -7.51
C PRO A 240 21.83 -4.92 -7.68
N PHE A 241 20.76 -5.60 -7.22
CA PHE A 241 20.56 -7.04 -7.32
C PHE A 241 19.78 -7.44 -8.58
N TYR A 242 19.09 -6.51 -9.23
CA TYR A 242 18.11 -6.74 -10.30
C TYR A 242 18.58 -7.74 -11.38
N GLU A 243 19.78 -7.58 -11.92
CA GLU A 243 20.27 -8.48 -12.97
C GLU A 243 20.54 -9.90 -12.44
N ARG A 244 20.92 -10.04 -11.17
CA ARG A 244 21.09 -11.35 -10.50
C ARG A 244 19.77 -12.03 -10.25
N GLU A 245 18.80 -11.26 -9.83
CA GLU A 245 17.42 -11.70 -9.59
C GLU A 245 16.76 -12.14 -10.90
N LYS A 246 16.93 -11.34 -11.95
CA LYS A 246 16.45 -11.67 -13.29
C LYS A 246 17.08 -12.97 -13.82
N ALA A 247 18.38 -13.19 -13.57
CA ALA A 247 19.07 -14.43 -13.93
C ALA A 247 18.54 -15.65 -13.16
N LEU A 248 17.99 -15.46 -11.96
CA LEU A 248 17.31 -16.47 -11.16
C LEU A 248 15.81 -16.60 -11.49
N GLY A 249 15.34 -15.90 -12.52
CA GLY A 249 13.95 -15.95 -12.96
C GLY A 249 12.98 -15.24 -12.00
N ALA A 250 13.40 -14.14 -11.39
CA ALA A 250 12.51 -13.33 -10.58
C ALA A 250 11.29 -12.84 -11.38
N VAL A 251 10.12 -13.00 -10.80
CA VAL A 251 8.89 -12.36 -11.28
C VAL A 251 8.72 -11.08 -10.45
N PHE A 252 8.83 -9.96 -11.12
CA PHE A 252 8.82 -8.66 -10.46
C PHE A 252 7.41 -8.08 -10.33
N TYR A 253 7.20 -7.41 -9.22
CA TYR A 253 6.07 -6.54 -9.00
C TYR A 253 6.57 -5.11 -8.67
N GLU A 254 5.83 -4.11 -9.09
CA GLU A 254 6.24 -2.71 -8.88
C GLU A 254 5.56 -2.11 -7.65
N ALA A 255 6.34 -1.45 -6.79
CA ALA A 255 5.84 -0.60 -5.73
C ALA A 255 6.74 0.63 -5.56
N ALA A 256 6.15 1.84 -5.54
CA ALA A 256 6.87 3.12 -5.43
C ALA A 256 7.97 3.26 -6.51
N ALA A 257 7.67 2.82 -7.73
CA ALA A 257 8.55 2.75 -8.89
C ALA A 257 9.72 1.74 -8.79
N TRP A 258 9.84 0.98 -7.71
CA TRP A 258 10.83 -0.09 -7.58
C TRP A 258 10.32 -1.40 -8.19
N GLU A 259 11.18 -2.08 -8.97
CA GLU A 259 10.99 -3.48 -9.32
C GLU A 259 11.39 -4.35 -8.12
N ARG A 260 10.45 -5.12 -7.59
CA ARG A 260 10.65 -5.99 -6.41
C ARG A 260 10.36 -7.42 -6.77
N PRO A 261 11.24 -8.38 -6.48
CA PRO A 261 10.93 -9.79 -6.70
C PRO A 261 9.72 -10.24 -5.89
N HIS A 262 8.71 -10.80 -6.54
CA HIS A 262 7.55 -11.39 -5.87
C HIS A 262 7.83 -12.84 -5.48
N TRP A 263 8.40 -13.62 -6.43
CA TRP A 263 8.96 -14.97 -6.27
C TRP A 263 10.01 -15.24 -7.36
N TYR A 264 10.73 -16.37 -7.25
CA TYR A 264 11.77 -16.75 -8.20
C TYR A 264 11.48 -18.08 -8.90
N ALA A 265 11.38 -18.11 -10.22
CA ALA A 265 11.11 -19.31 -11.01
C ALA A 265 12.18 -20.41 -10.80
N SER A 266 13.45 -20.05 -10.50
CA SER A 266 14.50 -21.03 -10.16
C SER A 266 14.17 -21.91 -8.95
N ASN A 267 13.19 -21.52 -8.14
CA ASN A 267 12.70 -22.26 -6.97
C ASN A 267 11.57 -23.25 -7.32
N GLU A 268 11.17 -23.39 -8.58
CA GLU A 268 10.13 -24.34 -9.00
C GLU A 268 10.40 -25.76 -8.51
N LYS A 269 11.68 -26.18 -8.50
CA LYS A 269 12.14 -27.48 -7.96
C LYS A 269 11.74 -27.72 -6.50
N LEU A 270 11.56 -26.67 -5.70
CA LEU A 270 11.14 -26.77 -4.31
C LEU A 270 9.67 -27.20 -4.18
N LEU A 271 8.85 -27.05 -5.24
CA LEU A 271 7.47 -27.53 -5.24
C LEU A 271 7.40 -29.06 -5.12
N ASP A 272 8.33 -29.78 -5.74
CA ASP A 272 8.42 -31.23 -5.63
C ASP A 272 9.01 -31.65 -4.27
N GLU A 273 9.99 -30.87 -3.78
CA GLU A 273 10.63 -31.14 -2.47
C GLU A 273 9.64 -31.04 -1.32
N PHE A 274 8.80 -29.99 -1.30
CA PHE A 274 7.83 -29.77 -0.21
C PHE A 274 6.46 -30.40 -0.47
N GLY A 275 6.18 -30.83 -1.70
CA GLY A 275 5.04 -31.68 -2.06
C GLY A 275 3.69 -31.20 -1.51
N ASP A 276 3.10 -32.01 -0.63
CA ASP A 276 1.77 -31.78 -0.07
C ASP A 276 1.67 -30.58 0.90
N GLN A 277 2.81 -30.01 1.33
CA GLN A 277 2.81 -28.80 2.14
C GLN A 277 2.52 -27.53 1.31
N ILE A 278 2.57 -27.64 -0.02
CA ILE A 278 2.37 -26.53 -0.94
C ILE A 278 0.88 -26.32 -1.21
N ASN A 279 0.35 -25.19 -0.82
CA ASN A 279 -0.99 -24.77 -1.23
C ASN A 279 -0.99 -24.41 -2.73
N ARG A 280 -2.00 -24.87 -3.45
CA ARG A 280 -2.21 -24.55 -4.86
C ARG A 280 -3.57 -23.86 -5.02
N ARG A 281 -3.61 -22.80 -5.81
CA ARG A 281 -4.83 -22.08 -6.15
C ARG A 281 -5.26 -22.47 -7.55
N GLU A 282 -6.47 -23.01 -7.69
CA GLU A 282 -7.01 -23.50 -8.98
C GLU A 282 -7.82 -22.43 -9.68
N ALA A 283 -8.45 -21.52 -8.93
CA ALA A 283 -9.26 -20.46 -9.50
C ALA A 283 -8.36 -19.37 -10.12
N GLU A 284 -8.63 -19.04 -11.37
CA GLU A 284 -7.87 -18.02 -12.12
C GLU A 284 -7.89 -16.65 -11.42
N TRP A 285 -9.04 -16.25 -10.86
CA TRP A 285 -9.19 -15.02 -10.11
C TRP A 285 -8.17 -14.86 -8.98
N GLU A 286 -7.85 -15.96 -8.27
CA GLU A 286 -6.96 -15.94 -7.11
C GLU A 286 -5.51 -16.27 -7.45
N SER A 287 -5.24 -16.85 -8.65
CA SER A 287 -3.94 -17.38 -9.04
C SER A 287 -3.21 -16.58 -10.11
N ARG A 288 -3.89 -15.70 -10.82
CA ARG A 288 -3.32 -15.01 -12.01
C ARG A 288 -2.02 -14.25 -11.70
N TRP A 289 -1.97 -13.58 -10.54
CA TRP A 289 -0.82 -12.80 -10.09
C TRP A 289 -0.15 -13.39 -8.85
N TRP A 290 -0.26 -14.71 -8.69
CA TRP A 290 0.27 -15.46 -7.57
C TRP A 290 0.97 -16.73 -8.03
N SER A 291 1.88 -17.29 -7.19
CA SER A 291 2.57 -18.56 -7.48
C SER A 291 2.67 -19.42 -6.22
N PRO A 292 2.49 -20.75 -6.33
CA PRO A 292 2.76 -21.67 -5.23
C PRO A 292 4.25 -21.68 -4.81
N ILE A 293 5.15 -21.17 -5.66
CA ILE A 293 6.57 -21.01 -5.34
C ILE A 293 6.77 -20.14 -4.08
N ILE A 294 5.90 -19.16 -3.83
CA ILE A 294 5.93 -18.34 -2.60
C ILE A 294 5.90 -19.22 -1.35
N ASN A 295 5.05 -20.27 -1.33
CA ASN A 295 4.98 -21.19 -0.20
C ASN A 295 6.25 -22.05 -0.08
N ALA A 296 6.83 -22.45 -1.20
CA ALA A 296 8.07 -23.21 -1.23
C ALA A 296 9.29 -22.39 -0.76
N GLU A 297 9.38 -21.13 -1.17
CA GLU A 297 10.38 -20.17 -0.68
C GLU A 297 10.25 -19.94 0.83
N HIS A 298 9.01 -19.83 1.32
CA HIS A 298 8.74 -19.71 2.75
C HIS A 298 9.28 -20.94 3.53
N LEU A 299 8.98 -22.15 3.09
CA LEU A 299 9.43 -23.37 3.74
C LEU A 299 10.96 -23.51 3.66
N ALA A 300 11.58 -23.17 2.53
CA ALA A 300 13.04 -23.16 2.40
C ALA A 300 13.70 -22.18 3.39
N MET A 301 13.11 -21.00 3.60
CA MET A 301 13.54 -20.05 4.63
C MET A 301 13.45 -20.67 6.03
N ARG A 302 12.33 -21.34 6.35
CA ARG A 302 12.10 -21.97 7.67
C ARG A 302 13.08 -23.10 7.99
N GLU A 303 13.49 -23.86 6.99
CA GLU A 303 14.36 -25.02 7.15
C GLU A 303 15.85 -24.70 6.99
N ARG A 304 16.19 -23.70 6.20
CA ARG A 304 17.57 -23.40 5.79
C ARG A 304 17.90 -21.92 5.96
N ALA A 305 17.93 -21.19 4.86
CA ALA A 305 18.07 -19.74 4.82
C ALA A 305 17.49 -19.21 3.51
N ALA A 306 16.96 -17.99 3.57
CA ALA A 306 16.58 -17.24 2.39
C ALA A 306 17.14 -15.82 2.41
N MET A 307 17.43 -15.28 1.22
CA MET A 307 17.85 -13.90 1.04
C MET A 307 16.76 -13.12 0.28
N PHE A 308 16.63 -11.83 0.65
CA PHE A 308 15.55 -10.96 0.19
C PHE A 308 16.10 -9.61 -0.27
N ASP A 309 15.65 -9.12 -1.41
CA ASP A 309 15.88 -7.73 -1.79
C ASP A 309 14.91 -6.80 -1.03
N LEU A 310 15.46 -5.99 -0.14
CA LEU A 310 14.73 -4.99 0.63
C LEU A 310 15.16 -3.56 0.28
N THR A 311 15.81 -3.36 -0.86
CA THR A 311 16.29 -2.05 -1.34
C THR A 311 15.16 -1.03 -1.49
N ALA A 312 13.93 -1.49 -1.70
CA ALA A 312 12.76 -0.64 -1.82
C ALA A 312 12.30 0.02 -0.51
N PHE A 313 12.94 -0.23 0.62
CA PHE A 313 12.69 0.55 1.83
C PHE A 313 13.05 2.03 1.63
N CYS A 314 12.26 2.92 2.23
CA CYS A 314 12.67 4.30 2.40
C CYS A 314 13.62 4.39 3.59
N ILE A 315 14.81 4.93 3.35
CA ILE A 315 15.86 5.12 4.36
C ILE A 315 16.17 6.60 4.44
N PHE A 316 16.09 7.17 5.64
CA PHE A 316 16.53 8.54 5.88
C PHE A 316 17.24 8.68 7.22
N ASP A 317 18.14 9.63 7.33
CA ASP A 317 18.84 9.95 8.56
C ASP A 317 18.30 11.25 9.16
N VAL A 318 18.14 11.26 10.49
CA VAL A 318 17.84 12.44 11.30
C VAL A 318 19.11 12.80 12.05
N ILE A 319 19.71 13.95 11.73
CA ILE A 319 21.01 14.34 12.24
C ILE A 319 21.03 15.78 12.79
N GLY A 320 21.91 16.03 13.75
CA GLY A 320 22.13 17.34 14.36
C GLY A 320 21.69 17.41 15.82
N PRO A 321 21.91 18.55 16.48
CA PRO A 321 21.72 18.70 17.93
C PRO A 321 20.32 18.39 18.44
N GLY A 322 19.29 18.58 17.62
CA GLY A 322 17.89 18.26 17.94
C GLY A 322 17.42 16.88 17.46
N ALA A 323 18.30 16.02 16.94
CA ALA A 323 17.89 14.74 16.35
C ALA A 323 17.17 13.84 17.36
N LEU A 324 17.68 13.73 18.59
CA LEU A 324 17.01 12.97 19.65
C LEU A 324 15.62 13.53 19.98
N GLU A 325 15.50 14.86 20.08
CA GLU A 325 14.21 15.51 20.34
C GLU A 325 13.21 15.21 19.20
N CYS A 326 13.64 15.33 17.95
CA CYS A 326 12.81 15.02 16.78
C CYS A 326 12.29 13.58 16.83
N VAL A 327 13.19 12.59 16.94
CA VAL A 327 12.77 11.17 16.94
C VAL A 327 11.96 10.81 18.18
N GLN A 328 12.17 11.48 19.32
CA GLN A 328 11.34 11.30 20.52
C GLN A 328 9.94 11.87 20.34
N THR A 329 9.81 13.02 19.71
CA THR A 329 8.52 13.70 19.47
C THR A 329 7.66 12.90 18.49
N VAL A 330 8.26 12.36 17.44
CA VAL A 330 7.53 11.64 16.39
C VAL A 330 7.22 10.20 16.78
N SER A 331 8.11 9.53 17.50
CA SER A 331 7.99 8.10 17.79
C SER A 331 7.28 7.83 19.12
N MET A 332 6.40 6.84 19.15
CA MET A 332 5.72 6.44 20.38
C MET A 332 6.68 5.76 21.40
N ARG A 333 7.62 4.96 20.89
CA ARG A 333 8.59 4.22 21.74
C ARG A 333 9.74 5.13 22.20
N GLN A 334 10.47 4.67 23.23
CA GLN A 334 11.66 5.37 23.75
C GLN A 334 12.79 5.32 22.73
N MET A 335 13.29 6.51 22.31
CA MET A 335 14.41 6.66 21.38
C MET A 335 15.72 7.02 22.07
N ASP A 336 15.68 7.48 23.32
CA ASP A 336 16.89 7.65 24.13
C ASP A 336 17.32 6.29 24.71
N VAL A 337 17.98 5.53 23.87
CA VAL A 337 18.52 4.17 24.09
C VAL A 337 20.01 4.17 23.79
N GLY A 338 20.73 3.10 24.14
CA GLY A 338 22.17 3.01 23.83
C GLY A 338 22.46 3.02 22.32
N HIS A 339 23.65 3.47 21.92
CA HIS A 339 24.11 3.38 20.54
C HIS A 339 24.04 1.94 20.03
N GLY A 340 23.70 1.78 18.76
CA GLY A 340 23.51 0.47 18.14
C GLY A 340 22.21 -0.23 18.53
N LYS A 341 21.29 0.40 19.29
CA LYS A 341 19.95 -0.13 19.50
C LYS A 341 19.05 0.15 18.31
N VAL A 342 18.20 -0.84 18.01
CA VAL A 342 17.18 -0.79 16.97
C VAL A 342 15.82 -0.87 17.63
N VAL A 343 14.96 0.09 17.35
CA VAL A 343 13.63 0.22 17.96
C VAL A 343 12.58 0.27 16.87
N TYR A 344 11.71 -0.74 16.84
CA TYR A 344 10.46 -0.68 16.08
C TYR A 344 9.44 0.16 16.85
N THR A 345 8.79 1.10 16.19
CA THR A 345 7.88 2.06 16.82
C THR A 345 6.70 2.43 15.93
N PRO A 346 5.48 2.44 16.48
CA PRO A 346 4.39 3.22 15.90
C PRO A 346 4.73 4.70 15.88
N VAL A 347 4.24 5.38 14.85
CA VAL A 347 4.11 6.84 14.73
C VAL A 347 2.63 7.15 14.81
N LEU A 348 2.23 8.02 15.71
CA LEU A 348 0.82 8.30 15.96
C LEU A 348 0.40 9.66 15.39
N SER A 349 -0.88 9.72 15.06
CA SER A 349 -1.61 10.95 14.83
C SER A 349 -1.95 11.64 16.16
N PRO A 350 -2.40 12.90 16.17
CA PRO A 350 -2.87 13.56 17.37
C PRO A 350 -4.00 12.83 18.10
N SER A 351 -4.87 12.11 17.38
CA SER A 351 -5.93 11.28 17.95
C SER A 351 -5.45 9.95 18.55
N GLY A 352 -4.17 9.62 18.38
CA GLY A 352 -3.57 8.39 18.91
C GLY A 352 -3.80 7.14 18.08
N THR A 353 -4.24 7.30 16.83
CA THR A 353 -4.29 6.25 15.81
C THR A 353 -2.98 6.18 15.02
N PHE A 354 -2.85 5.24 14.09
CA PHE A 354 -1.59 5.08 13.36
C PHE A 354 -1.44 6.10 12.23
N LYS A 355 -0.29 6.78 12.19
CA LYS A 355 0.19 7.58 11.06
C LYS A 355 1.22 6.80 10.24
N SER A 356 2.01 5.95 10.91
CA SER A 356 2.99 5.04 10.31
C SER A 356 3.47 4.00 11.33
N ASP A 357 4.25 3.05 10.88
CA ASP A 357 5.11 2.19 11.69
C ASP A 357 6.48 2.06 11.04
N LEU A 358 7.54 2.11 11.84
CA LEU A 358 8.91 2.14 11.29
C LEU A 358 9.96 1.69 12.30
N THR A 359 11.18 1.52 11.81
CA THR A 359 12.34 1.14 12.60
C THR A 359 13.32 2.29 12.71
N VAL A 360 13.77 2.58 13.94
CA VAL A 360 14.78 3.61 14.22
C VAL A 360 16.04 2.97 14.79
N MET A 361 17.19 3.25 14.19
CA MET A 361 18.53 2.85 14.66
C MET A 361 19.24 4.05 15.27
N ARG A 362 19.69 3.96 16.53
CA ARG A 362 20.54 4.99 17.12
C ARG A 362 22.00 4.75 16.74
N LEU A 363 22.51 5.51 15.79
CA LEU A 363 23.88 5.38 15.30
C LEU A 363 24.88 6.27 16.06
N GLY A 364 24.42 7.33 16.73
CA GLY A 364 25.22 8.26 17.51
C GLY A 364 24.38 9.12 18.44
N ASP A 365 25.00 10.08 19.12
CA ASP A 365 24.29 11.01 20.01
C ASP A 365 23.29 11.89 19.24
N GLU A 366 23.71 12.36 18.08
CA GLU A 366 22.97 13.27 17.19
C GLU A 366 22.69 12.63 15.83
N HIS A 367 22.63 11.29 15.77
CA HIS A 367 22.45 10.56 14.50
C HIS A 367 21.54 9.34 14.68
N PHE A 368 20.40 9.39 14.01
CA PHE A 368 19.41 8.31 13.96
C PHE A 368 19.11 7.97 12.50
N ARG A 369 19.10 6.68 12.19
CA ARG A 369 18.63 6.18 10.89
C ARG A 369 17.23 5.63 11.03
N VAL A 370 16.33 6.06 10.15
CA VAL A 370 14.95 5.60 10.06
C VAL A 370 14.81 4.74 8.82
N VAL A 371 14.16 3.58 8.97
CA VAL A 371 13.81 2.66 7.89
C VAL A 371 12.32 2.41 7.93
N THR A 372 11.64 2.66 6.83
CA THR A 372 10.19 2.53 6.70
C THR A 372 9.79 1.92 5.36
N GLY A 373 8.52 1.59 5.19
CA GLY A 373 7.99 1.03 3.96
C GLY A 373 8.13 2.00 2.77
N GLY A 374 8.56 1.49 1.62
CA GLY A 374 8.80 2.34 0.44
C GLY A 374 7.56 3.06 -0.07
N ALA A 375 6.37 2.46 0.07
CA ALA A 375 5.14 3.04 -0.48
C ALA A 375 4.68 4.34 0.23
N HIS A 376 5.01 4.51 1.51
CA HIS A 376 4.62 5.68 2.32
C HIS A 376 5.83 6.46 2.87
N GLY A 377 7.03 6.04 2.53
CA GLY A 377 8.26 6.59 3.10
C GLY A 377 8.47 8.08 2.89
N MET A 378 8.03 8.64 1.76
CA MET A 378 8.15 10.08 1.52
C MET A 378 7.22 10.91 2.44
N ALA A 379 6.03 10.42 2.74
CA ALA A 379 5.12 11.04 3.71
C ALA A 379 5.69 10.94 5.14
N ASP A 380 6.29 9.81 5.50
CA ASP A 380 6.99 9.63 6.76
C ASP A 380 8.16 10.61 6.91
N MET A 381 9.00 10.70 5.88
CA MET A 381 10.13 11.62 5.87
C MET A 381 9.68 13.08 6.01
N LYS A 382 8.60 13.48 5.32
CA LYS A 382 7.98 14.80 5.50
C LYS A 382 7.54 15.01 6.94
N TRP A 383 6.87 14.01 7.55
CA TRP A 383 6.41 14.11 8.93
C TRP A 383 7.55 14.34 9.93
N TYR A 384 8.69 13.66 9.74
CA TYR A 384 9.89 13.92 10.53
C TYR A 384 10.48 15.32 10.27
N ALA A 385 10.52 15.76 9.02
CA ALA A 385 11.03 17.07 8.64
C ALA A 385 10.18 18.21 9.21
N ASP A 386 8.86 18.07 9.21
CA ASP A 386 7.92 19.05 9.78
C ASP A 386 8.06 19.23 11.30
N HIS A 387 8.57 18.19 11.99
CA HIS A 387 8.77 18.17 13.44
C HIS A 387 10.25 18.28 13.85
N ALA A 388 11.14 18.55 12.90
CA ALA A 388 12.56 18.69 13.18
C ALA A 388 12.85 20.04 13.85
N PRO A 389 13.47 20.06 15.07
CA PRO A 389 13.91 21.29 15.70
C PRO A 389 14.99 22.02 14.88
N ALA A 390 15.19 23.31 15.17
CA ALA A 390 16.24 24.11 14.53
C ALA A 390 17.62 23.46 14.69
N GLY A 391 18.36 23.37 13.59
CA GLY A 391 19.67 22.71 13.53
C GLY A 391 19.62 21.19 13.32
N THR A 392 18.42 20.61 13.17
CA THR A 392 18.22 19.20 12.81
C THR A 392 17.88 19.09 11.34
N THR A 393 18.47 18.11 10.67
CA THR A 393 18.27 17.85 9.24
C THR A 393 17.76 16.42 9.05
N VAL A 394 16.76 16.26 8.21
CA VAL A 394 16.29 14.96 7.70
C VAL A 394 16.85 14.78 6.29
N ILE A 395 17.58 13.70 6.06
CA ILE A 395 18.31 13.45 4.81
C ILE A 395 17.80 12.16 4.18
N ASP A 396 17.25 12.25 2.96
CA ASP A 396 16.88 11.07 2.16
C ASP A 396 18.14 10.31 1.73
N LEU A 397 18.21 9.05 2.10
CA LEU A 397 19.26 8.11 1.74
C LEU A 397 18.75 6.91 0.92
N THR A 398 17.49 6.93 0.54
CA THR A 398 16.80 5.81 -0.13
C THR A 398 17.54 5.35 -1.39
N SER A 399 18.04 6.28 -2.21
CA SER A 399 18.79 5.97 -3.43
C SER A 399 20.29 5.81 -3.20
N GLY A 400 20.77 6.02 -1.98
CA GLY A 400 22.20 5.91 -1.62
C GLY A 400 22.58 4.59 -0.96
N TRP A 401 21.59 3.84 -0.46
CA TRP A 401 21.80 2.58 0.27
C TRP A 401 20.98 1.46 -0.33
N THR A 402 21.46 0.24 -0.19
CA THR A 402 20.75 -0.97 -0.52
C THR A 402 20.66 -1.88 0.71
N THR A 403 19.60 -2.67 0.79
CA THR A 403 19.36 -3.56 1.90
C THR A 403 19.14 -4.98 1.41
N LEU A 404 19.96 -5.90 1.92
CA LEU A 404 19.80 -7.34 1.71
C LEU A 404 19.34 -7.99 3.02
N GLY A 405 18.18 -8.65 3.01
CA GLY A 405 17.71 -9.47 4.12
C GLY A 405 18.25 -10.89 4.04
N LEU A 406 18.62 -11.46 5.18
CA LEU A 406 19.02 -12.87 5.28
C LEU A 406 18.40 -13.48 6.53
N TRP A 407 17.47 -14.43 6.36
CA TRP A 407 16.78 -15.10 7.45
C TRP A 407 16.72 -16.61 7.26
N GLY A 408 16.65 -17.31 8.39
CA GLY A 408 16.55 -18.76 8.51
C GLY A 408 17.58 -19.34 9.47
N PRO A 409 17.43 -20.59 9.91
CA PRO A 409 18.30 -21.21 10.91
C PRO A 409 19.79 -21.27 10.50
N ARG A 410 20.10 -21.22 9.21
CA ARG A 410 21.48 -21.22 8.68
C ARG A 410 22.06 -19.83 8.43
N SER A 411 21.30 -18.76 8.62
CA SER A 411 21.78 -17.41 8.34
C SER A 411 23.03 -17.02 9.14
N ARG A 412 23.12 -17.46 10.40
CA ARG A 412 24.33 -17.23 11.21
C ARG A 412 25.55 -17.96 10.65
N ASP A 413 25.41 -19.23 10.28
CA ASP A 413 26.49 -20.04 9.72
C ASP A 413 27.05 -19.39 8.44
N ILE A 414 26.15 -18.89 7.59
CA ILE A 414 26.51 -18.17 6.35
C ILE A 414 27.33 -16.92 6.68
N LEU A 415 26.82 -16.03 7.55
CA LEU A 415 27.53 -14.79 7.88
C LEU A 415 28.86 -15.05 8.61
N ALA A 416 28.88 -16.01 9.55
CA ALA A 416 30.08 -16.36 10.29
C ALA A 416 31.22 -16.90 9.39
N SER A 417 30.89 -17.46 8.22
CA SER A 417 31.90 -17.87 7.23
C SER A 417 32.56 -16.68 6.49
N LEU A 418 31.91 -15.52 6.50
CA LEU A 418 32.35 -14.29 5.79
C LEU A 418 33.00 -13.25 6.71
N THR A 419 32.94 -13.43 8.04
CA THR A 419 33.42 -12.44 8.99
C THR A 419 34.19 -13.07 10.15
N ARG A 420 35.04 -12.25 10.79
CA ARG A 420 35.64 -12.57 12.09
C ARG A 420 34.89 -11.95 13.27
N ASP A 421 33.88 -11.12 12.98
CA ASP A 421 33.04 -10.54 14.02
C ASP A 421 32.22 -11.63 14.74
N ASP A 422 31.97 -11.44 16.02
CA ASP A 422 31.17 -12.37 16.80
C ASP A 422 29.67 -12.26 16.42
N MET A 423 29.17 -13.22 15.65
CA MET A 423 27.78 -13.32 15.21
C MET A 423 26.91 -14.14 16.18
N SER A 424 27.43 -14.56 17.34
CA SER A 424 26.65 -15.27 18.36
C SER A 424 25.53 -14.41 18.93
N HIS A 425 24.58 -15.04 19.64
CA HIS A 425 23.51 -14.30 20.31
C HIS A 425 24.06 -13.30 21.35
N ALA A 426 25.11 -13.67 22.06
CA ALA A 426 25.76 -12.82 23.08
C ALA A 426 26.52 -11.65 22.42
N GLY A 427 27.25 -11.94 21.33
CA GLY A 427 28.04 -10.94 20.62
C GLY A 427 27.21 -10.00 19.77
N PHE A 428 26.04 -10.46 19.25
CA PHE A 428 25.13 -9.65 18.43
C PHE A 428 23.67 -9.88 18.85
N PRO A 429 23.19 -9.26 19.94
CA PRO A 429 21.84 -9.46 20.45
C PRO A 429 20.75 -8.97 19.49
N PHE A 430 19.57 -9.60 19.54
CA PHE A 430 18.39 -9.12 18.81
C PHE A 430 18.02 -7.67 19.19
N GLY A 431 17.55 -6.88 18.23
CA GLY A 431 17.24 -5.46 18.39
C GLY A 431 18.49 -4.58 18.50
N THR A 432 19.59 -5.01 17.87
CA THR A 432 20.82 -4.21 17.77
C THR A 432 21.33 -4.12 16.34
N CYS A 433 22.08 -3.04 16.04
CA CYS A 433 22.82 -2.87 14.80
C CYS A 433 24.26 -2.45 15.07
N ARG A 434 25.15 -2.83 14.19
CA ARG A 434 26.57 -2.40 14.20
C ARG A 434 27.21 -2.60 12.84
N MET A 435 28.33 -1.91 12.64
CA MET A 435 29.22 -2.19 11.52
C MET A 435 29.92 -3.51 11.74
N ILE A 436 29.92 -4.36 10.72
CA ILE A 436 30.70 -5.61 10.63
C ILE A 436 31.51 -5.62 9.34
N GLU A 437 32.53 -6.46 9.28
CA GLU A 437 33.29 -6.69 8.07
C GLU A 437 32.89 -8.03 7.44
N LEU A 438 32.30 -8.01 6.25
CA LEU A 438 32.02 -9.19 5.44
C LEU A 438 33.01 -9.23 4.29
N ASP A 439 34.03 -10.07 4.38
CA ASP A 439 35.16 -10.10 3.44
C ASP A 439 35.76 -8.68 3.26
N SER A 440 35.59 -8.07 2.11
CA SER A 440 36.10 -6.74 1.76
C SER A 440 35.11 -5.59 1.99
N LEU A 441 33.90 -5.87 2.49
CA LEU A 441 32.85 -4.90 2.71
C LEU A 441 32.68 -4.51 4.18
N ARG A 442 32.44 -3.22 4.41
CA ARG A 442 31.93 -2.72 5.70
C ARG A 442 30.41 -2.60 5.62
N VAL A 443 29.71 -3.41 6.39
CA VAL A 443 28.25 -3.58 6.34
C VAL A 443 27.63 -3.12 7.64
N LEU A 444 26.65 -2.22 7.59
CA LEU A 444 25.80 -1.98 8.74
C LEU A 444 24.81 -3.15 8.84
N ALA A 445 25.01 -4.03 9.78
CA ALA A 445 24.12 -5.16 10.02
C ALA A 445 23.13 -4.82 11.15
N SER A 446 21.86 -5.15 10.96
CA SER A 446 20.79 -4.98 11.94
C SER A 446 20.14 -6.32 12.23
N ARG A 447 20.19 -6.78 13.47
CA ARG A 447 19.58 -8.04 13.87
C ARG A 447 18.13 -7.84 14.27
N ILE A 448 17.26 -7.91 13.28
CA ILE A 448 15.80 -7.83 13.41
C ILE A 448 15.16 -8.85 12.46
N SER A 449 13.86 -9.06 12.58
CA SER A 449 13.13 -9.98 11.71
C SER A 449 11.68 -9.58 11.57
N TYR A 450 11.19 -9.53 10.33
CA TYR A 450 9.77 -9.40 10.01
C TYR A 450 9.14 -10.73 9.54
N VAL A 451 9.96 -11.78 9.44
CA VAL A 451 9.52 -13.13 9.06
C VAL A 451 9.60 -14.14 10.22
N GLY A 452 10.10 -13.70 11.38
CA GLY A 452 10.15 -14.53 12.59
C GLY A 452 11.26 -15.55 12.64
N GLU A 453 12.27 -15.46 11.79
CA GLU A 453 13.47 -16.30 11.79
C GLU A 453 14.70 -15.56 12.30
N LEU A 454 15.73 -16.31 12.72
CA LEU A 454 17.07 -15.80 12.96
C LEU A 454 17.59 -15.12 11.70
N GLY A 455 18.12 -13.91 11.82
CA GLY A 455 18.73 -13.26 10.68
C GLY A 455 19.03 -11.77 10.85
N TRP A 456 19.39 -11.14 9.76
CA TRP A 456 19.86 -9.77 9.70
C TRP A 456 19.38 -9.07 8.43
N GLU A 457 19.18 -7.77 8.56
CA GLU A 457 19.21 -6.82 7.45
C GLU A 457 20.63 -6.28 7.30
N LEU A 458 21.16 -6.34 6.10
CA LEU A 458 22.53 -5.96 5.73
C LEU A 458 22.48 -4.73 4.83
N TYR A 459 23.01 -3.62 5.32
CA TYR A 459 22.97 -2.33 4.62
C TYR A 459 24.38 -1.95 4.12
N VAL A 460 24.48 -1.62 2.85
CA VAL A 460 25.70 -1.07 2.23
C VAL A 460 25.36 0.10 1.31
N PRO A 461 26.31 0.98 1.00
CA PRO A 461 26.17 1.91 -0.13
C PRO A 461 25.76 1.15 -1.41
N ILE A 462 24.89 1.74 -2.22
CA ILE A 462 24.24 1.05 -3.35
C ILE A 462 25.25 0.45 -4.34
N GLU A 463 26.40 1.12 -4.56
CA GLU A 463 27.45 0.64 -5.46
C GLU A 463 28.15 -0.64 -4.96
N GLN A 464 27.99 -1.00 -3.70
CA GLN A 464 28.56 -2.22 -3.10
C GLN A 464 27.54 -3.36 -3.05
N GLY A 465 26.29 -3.11 -3.40
CA GLY A 465 25.20 -4.08 -3.31
C GLY A 465 25.47 -5.35 -4.09
N ALA A 466 25.90 -5.23 -5.34
CA ALA A 466 26.21 -6.37 -6.19
C ALA A 466 27.25 -7.33 -5.56
N LYS A 467 28.29 -6.76 -4.93
CA LYS A 467 29.31 -7.55 -4.22
C LYS A 467 28.74 -8.20 -2.96
N LEU A 468 27.87 -7.50 -2.23
CA LEU A 468 27.20 -8.07 -1.04
C LEU A 468 26.34 -9.28 -1.42
N TRP A 469 25.56 -9.17 -2.48
CA TRP A 469 24.76 -10.28 -2.99
C TRP A 469 25.64 -11.50 -3.30
N ASP A 470 26.70 -11.31 -4.09
CA ASP A 470 27.57 -12.41 -4.52
C ASP A 470 28.22 -13.12 -3.32
N LEU A 471 28.73 -12.37 -2.34
CA LEU A 471 29.33 -12.95 -1.12
C LEU A 471 28.33 -13.81 -0.33
N VAL A 472 27.14 -13.27 -0.09
CA VAL A 472 26.10 -14.01 0.70
C VAL A 472 25.58 -15.20 -0.09
N TRP A 473 25.35 -15.03 -1.40
CA TRP A 473 24.88 -16.09 -2.28
C TRP A 473 25.85 -17.24 -2.38
N GLU A 474 27.14 -16.96 -2.62
CA GLU A 474 28.19 -17.98 -2.71
C GLU A 474 28.39 -18.73 -1.40
N ALA A 475 28.48 -18.02 -0.27
CA ALA A 475 28.60 -18.63 1.05
C ALA A 475 27.37 -19.46 1.42
N GLY A 476 26.20 -19.03 0.99
CA GLY A 476 24.93 -19.69 1.27
C GLY A 476 24.71 -20.99 0.52
N GLN A 477 25.40 -21.25 -0.60
CA GLN A 477 25.19 -22.45 -1.41
C GLN A 477 25.41 -23.75 -0.61
N ALA A 478 26.43 -23.80 0.26
CA ALA A 478 26.71 -24.94 1.12
C ALA A 478 25.61 -25.18 2.19
N HIS A 479 24.78 -24.18 2.42
CA HIS A 479 23.69 -24.20 3.39
C HIS A 479 22.29 -24.29 2.75
N GLY A 480 22.23 -24.46 1.43
CA GLY A 480 20.97 -24.55 0.68
C GLY A 480 20.16 -23.24 0.68
N ILE A 481 20.84 -22.09 0.61
CA ILE A 481 20.19 -20.77 0.52
C ILE A 481 19.27 -20.68 -0.70
N ALA A 482 18.11 -20.08 -0.52
CA ALA A 482 17.19 -19.77 -1.60
C ALA A 482 17.03 -18.22 -1.74
N PRO A 483 16.85 -17.68 -2.94
CA PRO A 483 16.32 -16.34 -3.06
C PRO A 483 14.83 -16.40 -2.70
N ALA A 484 14.29 -15.40 -2.05
CA ALA A 484 12.88 -15.35 -1.71
C ALA A 484 12.31 -13.95 -1.96
N GLY A 485 11.09 -13.92 -2.47
CA GLY A 485 10.44 -12.69 -2.85
C GLY A 485 9.63 -12.04 -1.73
N ILE A 486 9.09 -10.86 -2.05
CA ILE A 486 8.23 -10.09 -1.14
C ILE A 486 6.95 -10.84 -0.77
N GLY A 487 6.52 -11.83 -1.58
CA GLY A 487 5.41 -12.72 -1.26
C GLY A 487 5.63 -13.49 0.05
N VAL A 488 6.89 -13.82 0.37
CA VAL A 488 7.24 -14.39 1.67
C VAL A 488 7.35 -13.31 2.73
N TYR A 489 8.17 -12.28 2.49
CA TYR A 489 8.46 -11.24 3.47
C TYR A 489 7.20 -10.47 3.92
N GLY A 490 6.44 -9.96 2.96
CA GLY A 490 5.28 -9.10 3.20
C GLY A 490 3.97 -9.86 3.47
N THR A 491 3.92 -11.18 3.20
CA THR A 491 2.68 -11.95 3.34
C THR A 491 2.87 -13.19 4.23
N THR A 492 3.37 -14.30 3.72
CA THR A 492 3.32 -15.57 4.45
C THR A 492 4.19 -15.56 5.71
N GLY A 493 5.37 -14.96 5.65
CA GLY A 493 6.32 -14.92 6.79
C GLY A 493 5.80 -14.10 7.96
N ARG A 494 5.29 -12.87 7.69
CA ARG A 494 4.78 -11.98 8.73
C ARG A 494 3.46 -12.47 9.31
N LEU A 495 2.57 -13.07 8.47
CA LEU A 495 1.26 -13.56 8.92
C LEU A 495 1.36 -14.69 9.92
N GLU A 496 2.28 -15.65 9.75
CA GLU A 496 2.53 -16.71 10.73
C GLU A 496 3.01 -16.17 12.08
N LYS A 497 3.60 -14.97 12.09
CA LYS A 497 4.04 -14.26 13.30
C LYS A 497 3.01 -13.28 13.82
N CYS A 498 1.87 -13.16 13.19
CA CYS A 498 0.85 -12.16 13.50
C CYS A 498 1.42 -10.74 13.49
N TYR A 499 2.48 -10.48 12.70
CA TYR A 499 3.04 -9.14 12.55
C TYR A 499 2.13 -8.28 11.68
N ARG A 500 1.87 -7.06 12.19
CA ARG A 500 1.02 -6.07 11.56
C ARG A 500 1.74 -5.42 10.39
N ALA A 501 0.98 -4.93 9.44
CA ALA A 501 1.48 -4.12 8.34
C ALA A 501 0.68 -2.82 8.23
N PHE A 502 1.41 -1.72 8.02
CA PHE A 502 0.81 -0.42 7.80
C PHE A 502 0.02 -0.39 6.48
N GLY A 503 -1.17 0.22 6.52
CA GLY A 503 -2.13 0.21 5.42
C GLY A 503 -3.01 -1.06 5.35
N PHE A 504 -2.79 -2.03 6.27
CA PHE A 504 -3.61 -3.25 6.41
C PHE A 504 -4.24 -3.32 7.81
N GLU A 505 -3.44 -3.68 8.82
CA GLU A 505 -3.86 -3.70 10.22
C GLU A 505 -3.67 -2.35 10.91
N LEU A 506 -2.70 -1.57 10.47
CA LEU A 506 -2.33 -0.29 11.08
C LEU A 506 -2.75 0.84 10.14
N ASP A 507 -3.76 1.58 10.53
CA ASP A 507 -4.32 2.72 9.80
C ASP A 507 -4.92 3.75 10.76
N ALA A 508 -5.56 4.77 10.23
CA ALA A 508 -6.17 5.82 11.04
C ALA A 508 -7.48 5.40 11.73
N ASP A 509 -8.03 4.22 11.44
CA ASP A 509 -9.30 3.75 11.99
C ASP A 509 -9.14 3.03 13.34
N PHE A 510 -7.92 2.55 13.65
CA PHE A 510 -7.66 1.74 14.84
C PHE A 510 -6.56 2.33 15.72
N THR A 511 -6.64 1.98 17.00
CA THR A 511 -5.71 2.45 18.03
C THR A 511 -4.63 1.40 18.31
N VAL A 512 -3.55 1.83 18.96
CA VAL A 512 -2.46 0.96 19.41
C VAL A 512 -2.95 -0.13 20.39
N VAL A 513 -4.00 0.18 21.16
CA VAL A 513 -4.62 -0.75 22.12
C VAL A 513 -5.36 -1.85 21.37
N GLU A 514 -6.21 -1.46 20.45
CA GLU A 514 -6.98 -2.40 19.60
C GLU A 514 -6.06 -3.30 18.77
N ALA A 515 -4.94 -2.76 18.27
CA ALA A 515 -3.92 -3.52 17.52
C ALA A 515 -3.07 -4.47 18.40
N GLY A 516 -3.26 -4.48 19.73
CA GLY A 516 -2.46 -5.30 20.64
C GLY A 516 -0.98 -4.90 20.72
N MET A 517 -0.64 -3.63 20.45
CA MET A 517 0.73 -3.12 20.38
C MET A 517 1.12 -2.22 21.57
N THR A 518 0.28 -2.16 22.57
CA THR A 518 0.50 -1.33 23.77
C THR A 518 1.78 -1.75 24.51
N PRO A 519 2.74 -0.82 24.73
CA PRO A 519 3.92 -1.15 25.52
C PRO A 519 3.55 -1.33 27.00
N PRO A 520 4.29 -2.17 27.74
CA PRO A 520 4.08 -2.32 29.18
C PRO A 520 4.19 -0.97 29.94
N LYS A 521 5.03 -0.07 29.45
CA LYS A 521 5.24 1.26 30.02
C LYS A 521 5.33 2.30 28.90
N VAL A 522 4.54 3.37 29.02
CA VAL A 522 4.65 4.55 28.16
C VAL A 522 5.87 5.37 28.59
N LYS A 523 6.65 5.88 27.64
CA LYS A 523 7.84 6.68 27.94
C LYS A 523 7.46 8.00 28.65
N GLY A 524 8.40 8.51 29.45
CA GLY A 524 8.21 9.80 30.17
C GLY A 524 8.23 10.99 29.23
N ALA A 525 9.11 10.98 28.22
CA ALA A 525 9.19 12.02 27.20
C ALA A 525 7.85 12.17 26.47
N ASP A 526 7.57 13.38 26.01
CA ASP A 526 6.37 13.66 25.25
C ASP A 526 6.48 13.15 23.80
N PHE A 527 5.33 12.93 23.15
CA PHE A 527 5.24 12.53 21.75
C PHE A 527 3.84 12.81 21.20
N ILE A 528 3.74 12.93 19.88
CA ILE A 528 2.47 13.18 19.19
C ILE A 528 1.49 12.05 19.48
N GLY A 529 0.26 12.39 19.86
CA GLY A 529 -0.80 11.42 20.20
C GLY A 529 -0.71 10.82 21.61
N LYS A 530 0.24 11.24 22.48
CA LYS A 530 0.44 10.67 23.82
C LYS A 530 -0.80 10.75 24.70
N GLU A 531 -1.44 11.92 24.79
CA GLU A 531 -2.63 12.09 25.62
C GLU A 531 -3.79 11.20 25.15
N ALA A 532 -4.00 11.11 23.84
CA ALA A 532 -5.01 10.25 23.25
C ALA A 532 -4.69 8.76 23.52
N HIS A 533 -3.44 8.35 23.30
CA HIS A 533 -3.00 6.99 23.62
C HIS A 533 -3.20 6.62 25.09
N LEU A 534 -2.94 7.54 26.03
CA LEU A 534 -3.19 7.30 27.46
C LEU A 534 -4.69 7.13 27.74
N ARG A 535 -5.56 7.96 27.14
CA ARG A 535 -7.02 7.76 27.24
C ARG A 535 -7.46 6.40 26.70
N HIS A 536 -6.93 5.98 25.54
CA HIS A 536 -7.25 4.67 24.96
C HIS A 536 -6.81 3.52 25.87
N ARG A 537 -5.68 3.65 26.57
CA ARG A 537 -5.21 2.64 27.54
C ARG A 537 -6.10 2.51 28.76
N ASP A 538 -6.69 3.61 29.18
CA ASP A 538 -7.54 3.67 30.39
C ASP A 538 -9.01 3.27 30.07
N SER A 539 -9.32 2.97 28.80
CA SER A 539 -10.63 2.56 28.31
C SER A 539 -10.58 1.12 27.79
N ASP A 540 -11.70 0.43 27.83
CA ASP A 540 -11.85 -0.86 27.14
C ASP A 540 -11.74 -0.67 25.62
N PRO A 541 -11.01 -1.53 24.91
CA PRO A 541 -10.92 -1.44 23.45
C PRO A 541 -12.28 -1.74 22.82
N LEU A 542 -12.60 -1.02 21.73
CA LEU A 542 -13.84 -1.23 20.98
C LEU A 542 -13.74 -2.40 20.01
N ALA A 543 -12.54 -2.73 19.61
CA ALA A 543 -12.22 -3.88 18.77
C ALA A 543 -10.89 -4.50 19.23
N VAL A 544 -10.67 -5.74 18.88
CA VAL A 544 -9.43 -6.48 19.16
C VAL A 544 -8.94 -7.09 17.86
N LEU A 545 -7.68 -6.83 17.51
CA LEU A 545 -7.05 -7.49 16.37
C LEU A 545 -6.81 -8.97 16.67
N CYS A 546 -7.46 -9.81 15.91
CA CYS A 546 -7.39 -11.27 16.01
C CYS A 546 -6.73 -11.87 14.79
N THR A 547 -6.08 -13.02 14.99
CA THR A 547 -5.69 -13.90 13.90
C THR A 547 -6.63 -15.11 13.88
N LEU A 548 -7.12 -15.42 12.69
CA LEU A 548 -8.05 -16.53 12.45
C LEU A 548 -7.43 -17.51 11.46
N THR A 549 -7.86 -18.78 11.53
CA THR A 549 -7.57 -19.79 10.50
C THR A 549 -8.85 -20.20 9.79
N VAL A 550 -8.75 -20.42 8.49
CA VAL A 550 -9.86 -21.00 7.70
C VAL A 550 -9.84 -22.51 7.91
N GLU A 551 -10.95 -23.06 8.38
CA GLU A 551 -11.04 -24.48 8.72
C GLU A 551 -11.38 -25.34 7.51
N ASP A 552 -12.31 -24.88 6.68
CA ASP A 552 -12.63 -25.48 5.39
C ASP A 552 -12.91 -24.38 4.38
N HIS A 553 -12.11 -24.32 3.34
CA HIS A 553 -12.23 -23.36 2.27
C HIS A 553 -12.78 -23.96 0.97
N THR A 554 -13.47 -25.10 1.05
CA THR A 554 -14.10 -25.77 -0.08
C THR A 554 -15.45 -25.13 -0.38
N SER A 555 -15.60 -24.60 -1.59
CA SER A 555 -16.85 -24.01 -2.09
C SER A 555 -17.93 -25.06 -2.35
N SER A 556 -19.16 -24.63 -2.57
CA SER A 556 -20.28 -25.48 -2.97
C SER A 556 -20.01 -26.24 -4.29
N SER A 557 -19.13 -25.70 -5.15
CA SER A 557 -18.69 -26.38 -6.38
C SER A 557 -17.58 -27.42 -6.17
N GLY A 558 -17.08 -27.57 -4.92
CA GLY A 558 -15.97 -28.46 -4.58
C GLY A 558 -14.58 -27.87 -4.86
N GLN A 559 -14.50 -26.62 -5.31
CA GLN A 559 -13.24 -25.91 -5.56
C GLN A 559 -12.75 -25.23 -4.28
N LYS A 560 -11.45 -25.27 -4.02
CA LYS A 560 -10.88 -24.51 -2.90
C LYS A 560 -10.80 -23.02 -3.21
N ARG A 561 -11.19 -22.20 -2.24
CA ARG A 561 -11.16 -20.74 -2.30
C ARG A 561 -10.18 -20.16 -1.30
N TYR A 562 -9.52 -19.07 -1.66
CA TYR A 562 -8.52 -18.40 -0.83
C TYR A 562 -8.88 -16.92 -0.68
N MET A 563 -9.27 -16.51 0.52
CA MET A 563 -9.54 -15.12 0.87
C MET A 563 -8.29 -14.28 0.64
N LEU A 564 -8.48 -13.05 0.19
CA LEU A 564 -7.41 -12.17 -0.29
C LEU A 564 -7.26 -10.90 0.55
N GLY A 565 -8.27 -10.60 1.38
CA GLY A 565 -8.42 -9.39 2.18
C GLY A 565 -9.69 -8.62 1.80
N ARG A 566 -10.22 -7.90 2.77
CA ARG A 566 -11.46 -7.09 2.68
C ARG A 566 -12.78 -7.88 2.73
N GLU A 567 -12.74 -9.18 2.85
CA GLU A 567 -13.93 -10.01 3.03
C GLU A 567 -14.57 -9.74 4.41
N PRO A 568 -15.92 -9.67 4.51
CA PRO A 568 -16.58 -9.48 5.80
C PRO A 568 -16.45 -10.73 6.68
N ILE A 569 -16.22 -10.49 7.98
CA ILE A 569 -16.31 -11.51 9.02
C ILE A 569 -17.69 -11.42 9.66
N LEU A 570 -18.34 -12.57 9.80
CA LEU A 570 -19.72 -12.71 10.27
C LEU A 570 -19.75 -13.61 11.53
N ALA A 571 -20.76 -13.41 12.36
CA ALA A 571 -21.06 -14.34 13.44
C ALA A 571 -21.47 -15.72 12.87
N LYS A 572 -21.45 -16.74 13.72
CA LYS A 572 -21.78 -18.13 13.34
C LYS A 572 -23.20 -18.29 12.74
N ASP A 573 -24.11 -17.39 13.06
CA ASP A 573 -25.48 -17.36 12.52
C ASP A 573 -25.60 -16.57 11.21
N GLY A 574 -24.49 -16.06 10.67
CA GLY A 574 -24.42 -15.25 9.46
C GLY A 574 -24.72 -13.76 9.68
N SER A 575 -24.94 -13.32 10.90
CA SER A 575 -25.16 -11.90 11.21
C SER A 575 -23.85 -11.10 11.14
N ARG A 576 -23.96 -9.81 10.81
CA ARG A 576 -22.81 -8.89 10.73
C ARG A 576 -22.23 -8.63 12.12
N LEU A 577 -20.91 -8.69 12.23
CA LEU A 577 -20.18 -8.23 13.40
C LEU A 577 -19.87 -6.75 13.24
N VAL A 578 -20.30 -5.95 14.23
CA VAL A 578 -20.10 -4.50 14.23
C VAL A 578 -19.72 -4.08 15.65
N ASP A 579 -18.67 -3.30 15.79
CA ASP A 579 -18.25 -2.76 17.07
C ASP A 579 -19.13 -1.60 17.57
N ALA A 580 -18.87 -1.10 18.77
CA ALA A 580 -19.66 -0.03 19.36
C ALA A 580 -19.59 1.33 18.62
N HIS A 581 -18.61 1.52 17.72
CA HIS A 581 -18.53 2.69 16.82
C HIS A 581 -19.21 2.46 15.47
N GLY A 582 -19.76 1.27 15.23
CA GLY A 582 -20.39 0.92 13.96
C GLY A 582 -19.43 0.44 12.88
N ARG A 583 -18.15 0.16 13.22
CA ARG A 583 -17.17 -0.41 12.28
C ARG A 583 -17.49 -1.89 12.10
N GLY A 584 -17.69 -2.32 10.86
CA GLY A 584 -17.89 -3.72 10.53
C GLY A 584 -16.58 -4.52 10.56
N SER A 585 -16.63 -5.78 11.03
CA SER A 585 -15.47 -6.67 10.99
C SER A 585 -15.20 -7.16 9.58
N TYR A 586 -13.95 -7.07 9.14
CA TYR A 586 -13.49 -7.55 7.83
C TYR A 586 -12.04 -8.06 7.92
N VAL A 587 -11.65 -8.86 6.93
CA VAL A 587 -10.27 -9.36 6.79
C VAL A 587 -9.34 -8.21 6.41
N THR A 588 -8.39 -7.89 7.28
CA THR A 588 -7.36 -6.87 6.98
C THR A 588 -6.24 -7.45 6.15
N SER A 589 -5.81 -8.67 6.46
CA SER A 589 -4.80 -9.41 5.70
C SER A 589 -5.17 -10.88 5.62
N ALA A 590 -4.84 -11.51 4.49
CA ALA A 590 -5.02 -12.92 4.24
C ALA A 590 -3.80 -13.54 3.55
N GLY A 591 -3.50 -14.79 3.85
CA GLY A 591 -2.43 -15.51 3.19
C GLY A 591 -2.24 -16.94 3.71
N ALA A 592 -1.45 -17.71 2.98
CA ALA A 592 -1.07 -19.04 3.42
C ALA A 592 -0.15 -18.97 4.67
N GLY A 593 -0.33 -19.93 5.57
CA GLY A 593 0.63 -20.28 6.63
C GLY A 593 1.25 -21.64 6.30
N PRO A 594 2.28 -21.69 5.44
CA PRO A 594 2.84 -22.96 4.98
C PRO A 594 3.37 -23.83 6.11
N SER A 595 3.94 -23.22 7.17
CA SER A 595 4.48 -23.95 8.32
C SER A 595 3.40 -24.62 9.18
N ILE A 596 2.16 -24.11 9.13
CA ILE A 596 1.03 -24.64 9.93
C ILE A 596 -0.04 -25.34 9.08
N GLY A 597 0.12 -25.33 7.76
CA GLY A 597 -0.82 -25.96 6.81
C GLY A 597 -2.23 -25.33 6.78
N LYS A 598 -2.37 -24.07 7.15
CA LYS A 598 -3.65 -23.33 7.22
C LYS A 598 -3.62 -22.05 6.39
N HIS A 599 -4.78 -21.59 5.95
CA HIS A 599 -4.95 -20.23 5.45
C HIS A 599 -5.24 -19.31 6.64
N ILE A 600 -4.48 -18.21 6.75
CA ILE A 600 -4.50 -17.27 7.87
C ILE A 600 -5.21 -16.00 7.46
N LEU A 601 -6.06 -15.50 8.34
CA LEU A 601 -6.71 -14.20 8.22
C LEU A 601 -6.38 -13.36 9.45
N MET A 602 -6.28 -12.05 9.27
CA MET A 602 -6.29 -11.09 10.38
C MET A 602 -7.52 -10.20 10.26
N ALA A 603 -8.14 -9.88 11.40
CA ALA A 603 -9.35 -9.04 11.42
C ALA A 603 -9.52 -8.38 12.79
N TYR A 604 -10.08 -7.19 12.82
CA TYR A 604 -10.58 -6.58 14.05
C TYR A 604 -11.98 -7.09 14.36
N LEU A 605 -12.16 -7.61 15.58
CA LEU A 605 -13.43 -8.18 16.05
C LEU A 605 -13.91 -7.40 17.27
N PRO A 606 -15.26 -7.29 17.49
CA PRO A 606 -15.78 -6.84 18.77
C PRO A 606 -15.21 -7.67 19.92
N PRO A 607 -14.94 -7.10 21.11
CA PRO A 607 -14.28 -7.81 22.21
C PRO A 607 -14.99 -9.10 22.63
N GLU A 608 -16.33 -9.14 22.56
CA GLU A 608 -17.14 -10.32 22.87
C GLU A 608 -16.94 -11.49 21.89
N ASN A 609 -16.50 -11.20 20.66
CA ASN A 609 -16.23 -12.19 19.60
C ASN A 609 -14.74 -12.47 19.40
N ALA A 610 -13.87 -11.88 20.23
CA ALA A 610 -12.42 -12.00 20.12
C ALA A 610 -11.82 -13.14 20.98
N ASN A 611 -12.62 -14.09 21.44
CA ASN A 611 -12.16 -15.19 22.29
C ASN A 611 -11.42 -16.26 21.47
N ILE A 612 -10.30 -16.73 21.98
CA ILE A 612 -9.58 -17.86 21.34
C ILE A 612 -10.51 -19.08 21.30
N GLY A 613 -10.64 -19.69 20.11
CA GLY A 613 -11.56 -20.81 19.85
C GLY A 613 -12.95 -20.37 19.39
N GLU A 614 -13.24 -19.07 19.30
CA GLU A 614 -14.50 -18.58 18.76
C GLU A 614 -14.64 -18.99 17.29
N GLU A 615 -15.79 -19.60 16.95
CA GLU A 615 -16.12 -20.02 15.60
C GLU A 615 -16.97 -18.96 14.91
N LEU A 616 -16.47 -18.47 13.79
CA LEU A 616 -17.04 -17.40 12.98
C LEU A 616 -17.12 -17.82 11.51
N LEU A 617 -17.60 -16.93 10.66
CA LEU A 617 -17.67 -17.14 9.20
C LEU A 617 -16.96 -16.00 8.49
N VAL A 618 -16.30 -16.29 7.37
CA VAL A 618 -15.87 -15.30 6.39
C VAL A 618 -16.70 -15.48 5.12
N GLU A 619 -17.22 -14.37 4.59
CA GLU A 619 -17.98 -14.41 3.33
C GLU A 619 -17.08 -14.04 2.15
N TYR A 620 -16.99 -14.92 1.17
CA TYR A 620 -16.19 -14.72 -0.03
C TYR A 620 -16.92 -15.23 -1.28
N LEU A 621 -17.06 -14.37 -2.29
CA LEU A 621 -17.77 -14.64 -3.54
C LEU A 621 -19.20 -15.21 -3.33
N GLY A 622 -19.92 -14.67 -2.33
CA GLY A 622 -21.30 -15.06 -2.03
C GLY A 622 -21.47 -16.38 -1.28
N GLU A 623 -20.37 -16.99 -0.82
CA GLU A 623 -20.38 -18.19 0.03
C GLU A 623 -19.73 -17.90 1.38
N GLN A 624 -20.08 -18.67 2.39
CA GLN A 624 -19.56 -18.51 3.75
C GLN A 624 -18.68 -19.69 4.14
N TYR A 625 -17.51 -19.39 4.72
CA TYR A 625 -16.50 -20.38 5.08
C TYR A 625 -16.21 -20.29 6.59
N PRO A 626 -16.09 -21.44 7.29
CA PRO A 626 -15.83 -21.46 8.72
C PRO A 626 -14.40 -21.00 9.05
N VAL A 627 -14.29 -20.12 10.03
CA VAL A 627 -13.05 -19.63 10.57
C VAL A 627 -13.03 -19.71 12.08
N THR A 628 -11.83 -19.88 12.66
CA THR A 628 -11.65 -19.95 14.11
C THR A 628 -10.63 -18.92 14.57
N VAL A 629 -10.92 -18.18 15.63
CA VAL A 629 -9.97 -17.26 16.26
C VAL A 629 -8.88 -18.09 16.95
N VAL A 630 -7.61 -17.92 16.55
CA VAL A 630 -6.47 -18.66 17.08
C VAL A 630 -5.58 -17.84 18.00
N THR A 631 -5.50 -16.51 17.79
CA THR A 631 -4.89 -15.57 18.75
C THR A 631 -5.64 -14.24 18.72
N ASN A 632 -5.61 -13.52 19.84
CA ASN A 632 -6.21 -12.20 20.02
C ASN A 632 -5.20 -11.19 20.62
N ASP A 633 -3.92 -11.45 20.41
CA ASP A 633 -2.80 -10.61 20.81
C ASP A 633 -1.70 -10.63 19.73
N ALA A 634 -0.50 -10.18 20.07
CA ALA A 634 0.64 -10.18 19.15
C ALA A 634 1.41 -11.52 19.11
N THR A 635 0.85 -12.59 19.68
CA THR A 635 1.50 -13.90 19.70
C THR A 635 1.37 -14.57 18.34
N GLY A 636 2.49 -14.98 17.74
CA GLY A 636 2.50 -15.67 16.46
C GLY A 636 1.86 -17.05 16.52
N VAL A 637 1.20 -17.49 15.46
CA VAL A 637 0.67 -18.86 15.33
C VAL A 637 1.79 -19.87 15.04
N PHE A 638 2.94 -19.39 14.59
CA PHE A 638 4.17 -20.16 14.43
C PHE A 638 5.25 -19.62 15.37
N ASP A 639 5.96 -20.51 16.11
CA ASP A 639 6.98 -20.15 17.11
C ASP A 639 6.50 -19.01 18.05
N PRO A 640 5.42 -19.20 18.82
CA PRO A 640 4.81 -18.16 19.65
C PRO A 640 5.76 -17.56 20.68
N GLU A 641 6.74 -18.33 21.15
CA GLU A 641 7.74 -17.90 22.14
C GLU A 641 8.92 -17.14 21.51
N ASN A 642 8.95 -16.97 20.19
CA ASN A 642 10.03 -16.30 19.45
C ASN A 642 11.42 -16.94 19.70
N THR A 643 11.48 -18.27 19.82
CA THR A 643 12.72 -19.02 20.06
C THR A 643 13.65 -18.93 18.87
N LYS A 644 13.11 -18.97 17.65
CA LYS A 644 13.87 -18.89 16.40
C LYS A 644 14.54 -17.52 16.21
N VAL A 645 13.82 -16.44 16.42
CA VAL A 645 14.36 -15.08 16.31
C VAL A 645 15.50 -14.83 17.30
N ARG A 646 15.42 -15.47 18.48
CA ARG A 646 16.38 -15.32 19.57
C ARG A 646 17.52 -16.36 19.53
N ALA A 647 17.47 -17.32 18.63
CA ALA A 647 18.43 -18.41 18.50
C ALA A 647 19.89 -17.93 18.35
#